data_f277ea1098be14e61ed4cf97536ea1c6
#
_entry.id   f277ea1098be14e61ed4cf97536ea1c6
#
_cell.length_a   1.000
_cell.length_b   1.000
_cell.length_c   1.000
_cell.angle_alpha   90.00
_cell.angle_beta   90.00
_cell.angle_gamma   90.00
#
_symmetry.space_group_name_H-M   'P 1'
#
loop_
_entity.id
_entity.type
_entity.pdbx_description
1 polymer ?
#
loop_
_entity_poly.entity_id
_entity_poly.type
_entity_poly.pdbx_seq_one_letter_code
_entity_poly.pdbx_strand_id
1 'polypeptide(L)'
;MTTNRLARETSPYLRQHAHNPVDWFAWGDEAIAKARAENKPLFVSVGYSTCYWCHVMERESFESEEIAALLAREFVSVKVDREERPDIDDVMMSACQVYTSMTEGRASGGWPLTVFLAPDTLRPFFAGTYFPPSPGHGRMSFAQLLEAIADAWRERNSAVRKQGDAVFAAVQSAVDASSAASNSEVTLNEIAARTALALQQYEDKENGGFGGAPKFPQPAWLELMHAFAGEMPSAGDTLARALRAISLGGMHDHLGGGFHRYAVDRIWRVPHFEKMLYDSSQLVTLMAASGDPLLDPLLDPWLARAARRALGWMSREMLRADGLFHAALDAEVDGQEGLNFLWTAEEMRAVLAPDDAAWAQRVFGLDDGANFQDPHHRNAPATNVLFLAEIPAQIEWPRLDRVSDQLLQARALRKQPRTDFKAILGWNALAIRAFAQAGRALGDADLVAQAIRSFEAAIGCFLEFDGGQWFQEHDKPHGHERDFVPTLARAWRVRREGLTPYAAQLEDVAALAHAATALHAATGEARYGAVAWSMVDFAVRIHLDADGRWCERPGVDEWGLRGRGLQDGAVPGGAGTMALTLAALATTGPRAAQAQELLARTLAAATPAVLEAPTEAARSLIGAHRAHAYALPEPLEFMRVEGIGAARTLVLGFAPGWHISELPTVSGSGIAISAPSPVNSTPAHIGGVVRVGLQVAAGAHEGTLQFQPCDDHHCLAPMRLRFIV
;
A
#
# COMPACT_ATOMS: atom_id res chain seq x y z
N MET A 1 8.00 -39.61 0.55
CA MET A 1 8.11 -38.60 1.62
C MET A 1 6.73 -38.43 2.24
N THR A 2 6.63 -38.51 3.54
CA THR A 2 5.35 -38.22 4.26
C THR A 2 5.12 -36.71 4.28
N THR A 3 3.94 -36.30 3.94
CA THR A 3 3.55 -34.86 4.03
C THR A 3 3.03 -34.56 5.43
N ASN A 4 3.35 -33.37 5.95
CA ASN A 4 2.76 -32.86 7.18
C ASN A 4 1.39 -32.21 6.92
N ARG A 5 0.76 -31.63 7.95
CA ARG A 5 -0.59 -31.05 7.88
C ARG A 5 -0.71 -29.90 6.89
N LEU A 6 0.37 -29.16 6.63
CA LEU A 6 0.36 -28.00 5.73
C LEU A 6 0.04 -28.37 4.27
N ALA A 7 0.13 -29.66 3.90
CA ALA A 7 -0.29 -30.14 2.58
C ALA A 7 -1.80 -29.88 2.28
N ARG A 8 -2.62 -29.67 3.32
CA ARG A 8 -4.05 -29.40 3.21
C ARG A 8 -4.39 -27.91 3.09
N GLU A 9 -3.40 -27.07 3.30
CA GLU A 9 -3.56 -25.61 3.24
C GLU A 9 -3.60 -25.11 1.79
N THR A 10 -4.17 -23.90 1.59
CA THR A 10 -4.26 -23.25 0.27
C THR A 10 -3.13 -22.23 0.05
N SER A 11 -2.55 -21.71 1.14
CA SER A 11 -1.42 -20.79 1.08
C SER A 11 -0.24 -21.41 0.36
N PRO A 12 0.33 -20.79 -0.68
CA PRO A 12 1.57 -21.24 -1.32
C PRO A 12 2.71 -21.37 -0.31
N TYR A 13 2.83 -20.42 0.62
CA TYR A 13 3.86 -20.43 1.66
C TYR A 13 3.74 -21.65 2.59
N LEU A 14 2.54 -21.92 3.10
CA LEU A 14 2.35 -23.08 3.97
C LEU A 14 2.61 -24.38 3.23
N ARG A 15 2.17 -24.49 1.98
CA ARG A 15 2.38 -25.68 1.14
C ARG A 15 3.83 -25.93 0.78
N GLN A 16 4.67 -24.91 0.66
CA GLN A 16 6.13 -25.05 0.47
C GLN A 16 6.73 -25.92 1.58
N HIS A 17 6.27 -25.74 2.82
CA HIS A 17 6.75 -26.47 4.00
C HIS A 17 6.06 -27.83 4.23
N ALA A 18 5.17 -28.26 3.33
CA ALA A 18 4.42 -29.51 3.49
C ALA A 18 5.30 -30.77 3.50
N HIS A 19 6.49 -30.71 2.92
CA HIS A 19 7.44 -31.81 2.81
C HIS A 19 8.60 -31.77 3.83
N ASN A 20 8.65 -30.70 4.65
CA ASN A 20 9.64 -30.63 5.71
C ASN A 20 9.44 -31.76 6.73
N PRO A 21 10.52 -32.31 7.33
CA PRO A 21 10.42 -33.30 8.42
C PRO A 21 9.80 -32.73 9.70
N VAL A 22 9.74 -31.39 9.86
CA VAL A 22 9.09 -30.71 10.99
C VAL A 22 7.59 -30.97 10.97
N ASP A 23 7.00 -31.33 12.14
CA ASP A 23 5.55 -31.51 12.34
C ASP A 23 4.85 -30.15 12.44
N TRP A 24 4.74 -29.45 11.31
CA TRP A 24 4.15 -28.14 11.21
C TRP A 24 2.63 -28.16 11.35
N PHE A 25 2.11 -27.20 12.09
CA PHE A 25 0.72 -26.81 12.14
C PHE A 25 0.52 -25.46 11.46
N ALA A 26 -0.64 -25.23 10.86
CA ALA A 26 -1.10 -23.86 10.61
C ALA A 26 -1.54 -23.22 11.96
N TRP A 27 -1.56 -21.90 12.04
CA TRP A 27 -2.10 -21.21 13.21
C TRP A 27 -3.59 -21.52 13.41
N GLY A 28 -3.94 -21.98 14.60
CA GLY A 28 -5.32 -22.29 14.95
C GLY A 28 -5.47 -23.17 16.20
N ASP A 29 -6.70 -23.51 16.53
CA ASP A 29 -7.08 -24.21 17.75
C ASP A 29 -6.38 -25.56 17.93
N GLU A 30 -6.10 -26.30 16.84
CA GLU A 30 -5.42 -27.61 16.92
C GLU A 30 -4.02 -27.49 17.53
N ALA A 31 -3.23 -26.53 17.04
CA ALA A 31 -1.88 -26.28 17.55
C ALA A 31 -1.90 -25.79 18.99
N ILE A 32 -2.79 -24.85 19.29
CA ILE A 32 -2.94 -24.25 20.63
C ILE A 32 -3.39 -25.30 21.65
N ALA A 33 -4.39 -26.12 21.32
CA ALA A 33 -4.87 -27.18 22.19
C ALA A 33 -3.78 -28.23 22.47
N LYS A 34 -3.00 -28.62 21.45
CA LYS A 34 -1.86 -29.54 21.62
C LYS A 34 -0.80 -28.95 22.53
N ALA A 35 -0.42 -27.69 22.31
CA ALA A 35 0.58 -27.01 23.13
C ALA A 35 0.16 -26.92 24.61
N ARG A 36 -1.12 -26.62 24.87
CA ARG A 36 -1.70 -26.62 26.22
C ARG A 36 -1.70 -27.99 26.86
N ALA A 37 -2.14 -29.03 26.13
CA ALA A 37 -2.22 -30.40 26.64
C ALA A 37 -0.83 -30.98 26.99
N GLU A 38 0.19 -30.65 26.20
CA GLU A 38 1.56 -31.13 26.40
C GLU A 38 2.42 -30.17 27.24
N ASN A 39 1.90 -29.00 27.62
CA ASN A 39 2.62 -27.90 28.31
C ASN A 39 3.94 -27.55 27.60
N LYS A 40 3.92 -27.54 26.27
CA LYS A 40 5.05 -27.18 25.41
C LYS A 40 4.88 -25.74 24.87
N PRO A 41 5.94 -24.93 24.80
CA PRO A 41 5.87 -23.65 24.12
C PRO A 41 5.49 -23.84 22.65
N LEU A 42 4.75 -22.85 22.07
CA LEU A 42 4.62 -22.79 20.63
C LEU A 42 5.88 -22.14 20.05
N PHE A 43 6.45 -22.78 19.05
CA PHE A 43 7.42 -22.19 18.14
C PHE A 43 6.67 -21.67 16.92
N VAL A 44 6.59 -20.36 16.74
CA VAL A 44 5.88 -19.71 15.64
C VAL A 44 6.88 -19.15 14.65
N SER A 45 6.81 -19.63 13.41
CA SER A 45 7.60 -19.12 12.30
C SER A 45 6.68 -18.40 11.32
N VAL A 46 6.86 -17.08 11.20
CA VAL A 46 6.07 -16.22 10.31
C VAL A 46 6.89 -15.83 9.09
N GLY A 47 6.29 -15.87 7.93
CA GLY A 47 6.91 -15.48 6.66
C GLY A 47 5.90 -15.40 5.53
N TYR A 48 6.36 -15.45 4.29
CA TYR A 48 5.55 -15.43 3.07
C TYR A 48 6.27 -16.16 1.93
N SER A 49 5.55 -16.49 0.86
CA SER A 49 5.99 -17.47 -0.15
C SER A 49 7.20 -17.04 -0.98
N THR A 50 7.41 -15.74 -1.18
CA THR A 50 8.52 -15.17 -1.97
C THR A 50 9.65 -14.64 -1.09
N CYS A 51 9.60 -14.90 0.22
CA CYS A 51 10.58 -14.45 1.20
C CYS A 51 11.91 -15.22 1.04
N TYR A 52 12.92 -14.60 0.46
CA TYR A 52 14.23 -15.22 0.22
C TYR A 52 14.88 -15.81 1.50
N TRP A 53 14.93 -15.04 2.59
CA TRP A 53 15.50 -15.49 3.86
C TRP A 53 14.65 -16.59 4.53
N CYS A 54 13.36 -16.69 4.21
CA CYS A 54 12.52 -17.80 4.64
C CYS A 54 12.92 -19.10 3.93
N HIS A 55 13.23 -19.03 2.62
CA HIS A 55 13.77 -20.16 1.87
C HIS A 55 15.15 -20.58 2.36
N VAL A 56 16.02 -19.62 2.69
CA VAL A 56 17.33 -19.91 3.29
C VAL A 56 17.16 -20.68 4.60
N MET A 57 16.31 -20.20 5.52
CA MET A 57 16.07 -20.86 6.80
C MET A 57 15.39 -22.23 6.65
N GLU A 58 14.56 -22.40 5.62
CA GLU A 58 13.98 -23.71 5.27
C GLU A 58 15.07 -24.72 4.93
N ARG A 59 15.91 -24.41 3.93
CA ARG A 59 16.99 -25.29 3.47
C ARG A 59 18.02 -25.61 4.57
N GLU A 60 18.36 -24.60 5.38
CA GLU A 60 19.41 -24.73 6.39
C GLU A 60 18.94 -25.36 7.71
N SER A 61 17.64 -25.23 8.05
CA SER A 61 17.15 -25.65 9.35
C SER A 61 15.91 -26.55 9.27
N PHE A 62 14.87 -26.18 8.49
CA PHE A 62 13.60 -26.91 8.54
C PHE A 62 13.60 -28.22 7.73
N GLU A 63 14.56 -28.42 6.84
CA GLU A 63 14.81 -29.69 6.14
C GLU A 63 15.68 -30.66 6.95
N SER A 64 16.21 -30.23 8.11
CA SER A 64 17.06 -31.07 8.98
C SER A 64 16.20 -31.99 9.87
N GLU A 65 16.44 -33.29 9.78
CA GLU A 65 15.81 -34.31 10.65
C GLU A 65 16.18 -34.11 12.12
N GLU A 66 17.39 -33.64 12.43
CA GLU A 66 17.86 -33.35 13.79
C GLU A 66 17.06 -32.19 14.40
N ILE A 67 16.91 -31.09 13.66
CA ILE A 67 16.08 -29.95 14.07
C ILE A 67 14.61 -30.34 14.23
N ALA A 68 14.09 -31.17 13.29
CA ALA A 68 12.69 -31.61 13.36
C ALA A 68 12.47 -32.51 14.62
N ALA A 69 13.39 -33.39 14.95
CA ALA A 69 13.30 -34.21 16.17
C ALA A 69 13.35 -33.35 17.45
N LEU A 70 14.20 -32.33 17.48
CA LEU A 70 14.29 -31.38 18.61
C LEU A 70 13.00 -30.58 18.77
N LEU A 71 12.47 -30.01 17.67
CA LEU A 71 11.21 -29.30 17.64
C LEU A 71 10.05 -30.18 18.11
N ALA A 72 9.92 -31.41 17.60
CA ALA A 72 8.83 -32.32 18.00
C ALA A 72 8.88 -32.69 19.48
N ARG A 73 10.09 -32.83 20.04
CA ARG A 73 10.28 -33.19 21.45
C ARG A 73 9.92 -32.05 22.40
N GLU A 74 10.30 -30.81 22.07
CA GLU A 74 10.27 -29.69 23.02
C GLU A 74 9.17 -28.65 22.73
N PHE A 75 8.65 -28.58 21.50
CA PHE A 75 7.77 -27.51 21.06
C PHE A 75 6.55 -28.05 20.29
N VAL A 76 5.57 -27.16 20.07
CA VAL A 76 4.57 -27.31 19.01
C VAL A 76 4.88 -26.26 17.94
N SER A 77 5.22 -26.72 16.74
CA SER A 77 5.71 -25.89 15.64
C SER A 77 4.57 -25.36 14.78
N VAL A 78 4.47 -24.05 14.66
CA VAL A 78 3.39 -23.36 13.93
C VAL A 78 3.98 -22.49 12.81
N LYS A 79 3.41 -22.62 11.60
CA LYS A 79 3.70 -21.75 10.46
C LYS A 79 2.57 -20.76 10.25
N VAL A 80 2.93 -19.52 9.97
CA VAL A 80 1.99 -18.43 9.68
C VAL A 80 2.37 -17.75 8.36
N ASP A 81 1.44 -17.72 7.42
CA ASP A 81 1.54 -16.85 6.25
C ASP A 81 1.07 -15.44 6.65
N ARG A 82 2.01 -14.50 6.71
CA ARG A 82 1.72 -13.11 7.10
C ARG A 82 0.77 -12.40 6.13
N GLU A 83 0.72 -12.85 4.89
CA GLU A 83 -0.11 -12.22 3.86
C GLU A 83 -1.58 -12.64 4.01
N GLU A 84 -1.83 -13.86 4.48
CA GLU A 84 -3.17 -14.34 4.83
C GLU A 84 -3.60 -13.91 6.25
N ARG A 85 -2.63 -13.84 7.19
CA ARG A 85 -2.85 -13.54 8.61
C ARG A 85 -1.97 -12.37 9.10
N PRO A 86 -2.14 -11.15 8.51
CA PRO A 86 -1.42 -9.97 8.96
C PRO A 86 -1.72 -9.62 10.43
N ASP A 87 -2.90 -9.95 10.92
CA ASP A 87 -3.29 -9.80 12.32
C ASP A 87 -2.36 -10.53 13.31
N ILE A 88 -1.89 -11.73 12.94
CA ILE A 88 -0.92 -12.47 13.73
C ILE A 88 0.48 -11.89 13.54
N ASP A 89 0.85 -11.57 12.28
CA ASP A 89 2.15 -10.99 11.97
C ASP A 89 2.39 -9.68 12.74
N ASP A 90 1.41 -8.79 12.80
CA ASP A 90 1.51 -7.49 13.48
C ASP A 90 1.81 -7.65 14.98
N VAL A 91 1.12 -8.56 15.66
CA VAL A 91 1.38 -8.82 17.08
C VAL A 91 2.77 -9.44 17.28
N MET A 92 3.16 -10.40 16.43
CA MET A 92 4.47 -11.05 16.52
C MET A 92 5.61 -10.10 16.17
N MET A 93 5.42 -9.25 15.17
CA MET A 93 6.39 -8.22 14.78
C MET A 93 6.57 -7.17 15.88
N SER A 94 5.47 -6.68 16.45
CA SER A 94 5.50 -5.74 17.59
C SER A 94 6.22 -6.37 18.79
N ALA A 95 5.94 -7.65 19.08
CA ALA A 95 6.64 -8.38 20.13
C ALA A 95 8.15 -8.52 19.85
N CYS A 96 8.54 -8.75 18.59
CA CYS A 96 9.95 -8.80 18.19
C CYS A 96 10.64 -7.44 18.39
N GLN A 97 10.02 -6.36 17.94
CA GLN A 97 10.55 -5.01 18.10
C GLN A 97 10.70 -4.60 19.57
N VAL A 98 9.70 -4.90 20.39
CA VAL A 98 9.75 -4.69 21.85
C VAL A 98 10.85 -5.53 22.48
N TYR A 99 10.89 -6.84 22.17
CA TYR A 99 11.87 -7.76 22.73
C TYR A 99 13.30 -7.33 22.40
N THR A 100 13.59 -7.01 21.14
CA THR A 100 14.94 -6.57 20.69
C THR A 100 15.28 -5.20 21.28
N SER A 101 14.31 -4.29 21.40
CA SER A 101 14.53 -3.02 22.09
C SER A 101 14.92 -3.22 23.55
N MET A 102 14.27 -4.15 24.26
CA MET A 102 14.58 -4.45 25.67
C MET A 102 15.91 -5.16 25.87
N THR A 103 16.33 -6.02 24.93
CA THR A 103 17.52 -6.87 25.07
C THR A 103 18.76 -6.35 24.36
N GLU A 104 18.58 -5.64 23.22
CA GLU A 104 19.67 -5.15 22.36
C GLU A 104 19.74 -3.62 22.33
N GLY A 105 18.81 -2.90 22.98
CA GLY A 105 18.76 -1.45 23.03
C GLY A 105 18.24 -0.78 21.76
N ARG A 106 17.79 -1.55 20.77
CA ARG A 106 17.18 -1.03 19.53
C ARG A 106 16.07 -1.96 19.05
N ALA A 107 14.98 -1.40 18.55
CA ALA A 107 13.93 -2.15 17.91
C ALA A 107 14.42 -2.74 16.58
N SER A 108 14.17 -4.02 16.36
CA SER A 108 14.51 -4.74 15.13
C SER A 108 13.43 -5.76 14.82
N GLY A 109 13.19 -6.02 13.52
CA GLY A 109 12.22 -7.01 13.04
C GLY A 109 12.43 -7.30 11.57
N GLY A 110 11.77 -8.32 11.06
CA GLY A 110 11.84 -8.76 9.67
C GLY A 110 11.48 -10.23 9.52
N TRP A 111 11.38 -10.71 8.31
CA TRP A 111 11.07 -12.10 8.00
C TRP A 111 12.31 -12.85 7.49
N PRO A 112 12.43 -14.16 7.84
CA PRO A 112 11.53 -14.94 8.68
C PRO A 112 11.49 -14.42 10.11
N LEU A 113 10.30 -14.42 10.71
CA LEU A 113 10.12 -14.03 12.10
C LEU A 113 10.00 -15.31 12.95
N THR A 114 10.79 -15.39 14.03
CA THR A 114 10.88 -16.50 14.96
C THR A 114 10.39 -16.09 16.33
N VAL A 115 9.28 -16.65 16.81
CA VAL A 115 8.68 -16.26 18.10
C VAL A 115 8.35 -17.49 18.92
N PHE A 116 8.57 -17.43 20.25
CA PHE A 116 8.17 -18.48 21.18
C PHE A 116 7.10 -17.95 22.13
N LEU A 117 5.97 -18.68 22.23
CA LEU A 117 4.81 -18.30 23.03
C LEU A 117 4.58 -19.28 24.17
N ALA A 118 4.13 -18.76 25.32
CA ALA A 118 3.61 -19.57 26.41
C ALA A 118 2.28 -20.22 26.01
N PRO A 119 2.06 -21.54 26.20
CA PRO A 119 0.94 -22.26 25.60
C PRO A 119 -0.44 -21.87 26.20
N ASP A 120 -0.48 -21.44 27.42
CA ASP A 120 -1.72 -21.07 28.14
C ASP A 120 -2.18 -19.64 27.84
N THR A 121 -1.25 -18.68 27.76
CA THR A 121 -1.53 -17.26 27.58
C THR A 121 -1.28 -16.76 26.17
N LEU A 122 -0.60 -17.53 25.34
CA LEU A 122 -0.08 -17.16 24.01
C LEU A 122 0.85 -15.93 24.03
N ARG A 123 1.35 -15.52 25.20
CA ARG A 123 2.23 -14.36 25.33
C ARG A 123 3.63 -14.68 24.83
N PRO A 124 4.19 -13.82 23.93
CA PRO A 124 5.52 -14.00 23.40
C PRO A 124 6.58 -13.71 24.49
N PHE A 125 7.47 -14.65 24.73
CA PHE A 125 8.55 -14.50 25.70
C PHE A 125 9.95 -14.43 25.08
N PHE A 126 10.05 -14.80 23.81
CA PHE A 126 11.26 -14.65 22.99
C PHE A 126 10.86 -14.33 21.56
N ALA A 127 11.61 -13.44 20.90
CA ALA A 127 11.43 -13.14 19.49
C ALA A 127 12.76 -12.78 18.82
N GLY A 128 12.88 -13.09 17.54
CA GLY A 128 14.01 -12.77 16.69
C GLY A 128 13.66 -13.04 15.22
N THR A 129 14.64 -12.89 14.35
CA THR A 129 14.45 -13.10 12.91
C THR A 129 15.12 -14.41 12.47
N TYR A 130 16.01 -14.35 11.51
CA TYR A 130 16.78 -15.49 11.01
C TYR A 130 17.85 -15.96 12.01
N PHE A 131 18.01 -17.28 12.14
CA PHE A 131 19.07 -17.95 12.89
C PHE A 131 19.83 -18.93 11.98
N PRO A 132 21.20 -18.85 11.94
CA PRO A 132 22.00 -19.71 11.06
C PRO A 132 22.07 -21.17 11.55
N PRO A 133 22.44 -22.12 10.69
CA PRO A 133 22.60 -23.54 11.06
C PRO A 133 23.82 -23.77 11.98
N SER A 134 24.83 -22.90 11.90
CA SER A 134 26.04 -22.96 12.71
C SER A 134 26.33 -21.61 13.38
N PRO A 135 26.93 -21.58 14.58
CA PRO A 135 27.27 -20.33 15.24
C PRO A 135 28.22 -19.48 14.37
N GLY A 136 27.93 -18.19 14.26
CA GLY A 136 28.76 -17.28 13.48
C GLY A 136 28.38 -15.81 13.67
N HIS A 137 29.31 -14.90 13.42
CA HIS A 137 29.08 -13.44 13.49
C HIS A 137 28.39 -12.94 14.79
N GLY A 138 28.72 -13.59 15.92
CA GLY A 138 28.12 -13.26 17.22
C GLY A 138 26.71 -13.80 17.44
N ARG A 139 26.18 -14.61 16.54
CA ARG A 139 24.85 -15.26 16.64
C ARG A 139 25.02 -16.75 16.99
N MET A 140 24.09 -17.24 17.83
CA MET A 140 23.96 -18.68 18.11
C MET A 140 23.31 -19.39 16.91
N SER A 141 23.56 -20.70 16.79
CA SER A 141 22.84 -21.51 15.82
C SER A 141 21.39 -21.72 16.21
N PHE A 142 20.56 -22.08 15.22
CA PHE A 142 19.15 -22.39 15.49
C PHE A 142 18.99 -23.54 16.49
N ALA A 143 19.80 -24.60 16.38
CA ALA A 143 19.82 -25.71 17.36
C ALA A 143 20.12 -25.23 18.77
N GLN A 144 21.16 -24.42 18.95
CA GLN A 144 21.52 -23.85 20.27
C GLN A 144 20.41 -22.97 20.84
N LEU A 145 19.72 -22.20 19.99
CA LEU A 145 18.56 -21.43 20.41
C LEU A 145 17.44 -22.32 20.94
N LEU A 146 17.09 -23.36 20.19
CA LEU A 146 16.03 -24.30 20.58
C LEU A 146 16.33 -24.97 21.92
N GLU A 147 17.58 -25.46 22.12
CA GLU A 147 18.03 -26.04 23.39
C GLU A 147 17.94 -25.03 24.53
N ALA A 148 18.45 -23.82 24.34
CA ALA A 148 18.43 -22.77 25.37
C ALA A 148 17.00 -22.37 25.77
N ILE A 149 16.07 -22.29 24.83
CA ILE A 149 14.64 -22.00 25.08
C ILE A 149 13.99 -23.19 25.82
N ALA A 150 14.26 -24.44 25.42
CA ALA A 150 13.73 -25.63 26.06
C ALA A 150 14.20 -25.74 27.53
N ASP A 151 15.49 -25.52 27.76
CA ASP A 151 16.06 -25.51 29.13
C ASP A 151 15.46 -24.39 29.98
N ALA A 152 15.36 -23.19 29.42
CA ALA A 152 14.72 -22.06 30.12
C ALA A 152 13.25 -22.35 30.48
N TRP A 153 12.50 -22.98 29.57
CA TRP A 153 11.12 -23.38 29.82
C TRP A 153 11.00 -24.43 30.93
N ARG A 154 11.88 -25.44 30.95
CA ARG A 154 11.86 -26.50 31.99
C ARG A 154 12.34 -26.01 33.36
N GLU A 155 13.46 -25.25 33.36
CA GLU A 155 14.15 -24.94 34.64
C GLU A 155 13.80 -23.57 35.22
N ARG A 156 13.40 -22.61 34.38
CA ARG A 156 13.16 -21.21 34.76
C ARG A 156 11.79 -20.71 34.31
N ASN A 157 10.79 -21.58 34.25
CA ASN A 157 9.45 -21.31 33.70
C ASN A 157 8.83 -20.01 34.26
N SER A 158 8.93 -19.78 35.58
CA SER A 158 8.38 -18.55 36.21
C SER A 158 9.05 -17.27 35.67
N ALA A 159 10.37 -17.29 35.44
CA ALA A 159 11.09 -16.15 34.85
C ALA A 159 10.71 -15.92 33.40
N VAL A 160 10.59 -17.01 32.60
CA VAL A 160 10.18 -16.97 31.19
C VAL A 160 8.77 -16.37 31.05
N ARG A 161 7.83 -16.79 31.92
CA ARG A 161 6.45 -16.23 31.94
C ARG A 161 6.45 -14.77 32.29
N LYS A 162 7.21 -14.36 33.31
CA LYS A 162 7.33 -12.96 33.71
C LYS A 162 7.90 -12.10 32.58
N GLN A 163 8.85 -12.62 31.82
CA GLN A 163 9.37 -11.95 30.62
C GLN A 163 8.29 -11.80 29.55
N GLY A 164 7.51 -12.87 29.28
CA GLY A 164 6.39 -12.81 28.35
C GLY A 164 5.32 -11.79 28.77
N ASP A 165 5.02 -11.71 30.07
CA ASP A 165 4.10 -10.70 30.62
C ASP A 165 4.64 -9.27 30.37
N ALA A 166 5.94 -9.05 30.56
CA ALA A 166 6.56 -7.73 30.33
C ALA A 166 6.56 -7.33 28.86
N VAL A 167 6.91 -8.24 27.95
CA VAL A 167 6.86 -8.00 26.51
C VAL A 167 5.43 -7.70 26.07
N PHE A 168 4.48 -8.51 26.51
CA PHE A 168 3.07 -8.32 26.14
C PHE A 168 2.49 -7.02 26.70
N ALA A 169 2.81 -6.65 27.93
CA ALA A 169 2.38 -5.37 28.51
C ALA A 169 2.93 -4.17 27.72
N ALA A 170 4.16 -4.25 27.20
CA ALA A 170 4.72 -3.21 26.37
C ALA A 170 4.05 -3.15 24.99
N VAL A 171 3.75 -4.29 24.36
CA VAL A 171 2.95 -4.35 23.11
C VAL A 171 1.57 -3.74 23.33
N GLN A 172 0.88 -4.13 24.39
CA GLN A 172 -0.43 -3.58 24.74
C GLN A 172 -0.36 -2.06 24.97
N SER A 173 0.65 -1.59 25.71
CA SER A 173 0.87 -0.17 25.96
C SER A 173 1.08 0.60 24.65
N ALA A 174 1.82 0.06 23.68
CA ALA A 174 2.02 0.68 22.38
C ALA A 174 0.70 0.78 21.58
N VAL A 175 -0.13 -0.26 21.62
CA VAL A 175 -1.48 -0.25 21.02
C VAL A 175 -2.40 0.76 21.73
N ASP A 176 -2.32 0.87 23.06
CA ASP A 176 -3.18 1.74 23.89
C ASP A 176 -2.69 3.20 23.92
N ALA A 177 -1.38 3.47 23.78
CA ALA A 177 -0.79 4.82 23.79
C ALA A 177 -1.36 5.70 22.67
N SER A 178 -1.73 5.08 21.54
CA SER A 178 -2.45 5.76 20.45
C SER A 178 -3.84 6.27 20.87
N SER A 179 -4.24 6.09 22.16
CA SER A 179 -5.59 6.37 22.66
C SER A 179 -5.68 7.57 23.61
N ALA A 180 -4.57 8.16 24.06
CA ALA A 180 -4.60 9.29 24.99
C ALA A 180 -5.15 10.55 24.31
N ALA A 181 -6.10 11.24 24.96
CA ALA A 181 -6.62 12.52 24.47
C ALA A 181 -5.50 13.56 24.41
N SER A 182 -5.34 14.21 23.29
CA SER A 182 -4.35 15.29 23.11
C SER A 182 -5.06 16.64 23.11
N ASN A 183 -4.62 17.55 23.98
CA ASN A 183 -5.04 18.95 23.99
C ASN A 183 -4.06 19.81 23.13
N SER A 184 -3.63 19.33 21.99
CA SER A 184 -2.75 20.09 21.11
C SER A 184 -3.50 21.23 20.44
N GLU A 185 -2.97 22.46 20.53
CA GLU A 185 -3.45 23.62 19.77
C GLU A 185 -3.03 23.55 18.27
N VAL A 186 -2.13 22.63 17.91
CA VAL A 186 -1.63 22.46 16.55
C VAL A 186 -2.58 21.59 15.74
N THR A 187 -2.97 22.06 14.59
CA THR A 187 -3.86 21.32 13.67
C THR A 187 -3.13 20.18 12.97
N LEU A 188 -3.85 19.12 12.59
CA LEU A 188 -3.26 18.01 11.81
C LEU A 188 -2.69 18.47 10.46
N ASN A 189 -3.25 19.52 9.85
CA ASN A 189 -2.70 20.09 8.61
C ASN A 189 -1.33 20.74 8.84
N GLU A 190 -1.14 21.45 9.96
CA GLU A 190 0.17 22.00 10.33
C GLU A 190 1.17 20.88 10.64
N ILE A 191 0.72 19.79 11.28
CA ILE A 191 1.56 18.61 11.50
C ILE A 191 1.94 17.98 10.17
N ALA A 192 1.03 17.86 9.21
CA ALA A 192 1.30 17.35 7.88
C ALA A 192 2.39 18.16 7.15
N ALA A 193 2.27 19.50 7.16
CA ALA A 193 3.27 20.38 6.58
C ALA A 193 4.65 20.26 7.28
N ARG A 194 4.67 20.21 8.62
CA ARG A 194 5.90 20.03 9.40
C ARG A 194 6.53 18.65 9.13
N THR A 195 5.71 17.61 8.98
CA THR A 195 6.18 16.25 8.66
C THR A 195 6.79 16.21 7.26
N ALA A 196 6.15 16.84 6.28
CA ALA A 196 6.70 16.96 4.93
C ALA A 196 8.07 17.67 4.93
N LEU A 197 8.23 18.74 5.70
CA LEU A 197 9.52 19.43 5.89
C LEU A 197 10.56 18.56 6.62
N ALA A 198 10.16 17.83 7.66
CA ALA A 198 11.03 16.96 8.42
C ALA A 198 11.55 15.78 7.57
N LEU A 199 10.68 15.16 6.77
CA LEU A 199 11.09 14.07 5.87
C LEU A 199 12.14 14.50 4.85
N GLN A 200 12.14 15.75 4.39
CA GLN A 200 13.17 16.27 3.50
C GLN A 200 14.58 16.32 4.16
N GLN A 201 14.67 16.26 5.49
CA GLN A 201 15.95 16.13 6.20
C GLN A 201 16.51 14.70 6.13
N TYR A 202 15.68 13.70 5.92
CA TYR A 202 16.06 12.29 5.70
C TYR A 202 16.32 11.96 4.23
N GLU A 203 16.08 12.93 3.34
CA GLU A 203 16.31 12.73 1.91
C GLU A 203 17.79 12.48 1.62
N ASP A 204 18.05 11.45 0.81
CA ASP A 204 19.32 11.26 0.14
C ASP A 204 19.38 12.14 -1.11
N LYS A 205 19.87 13.37 -0.95
CA LYS A 205 19.91 14.37 -2.05
C LYS A 205 20.81 13.97 -3.21
N GLU A 206 21.76 13.06 -2.97
CA GLU A 206 22.69 12.58 -3.99
C GLU A 206 22.05 11.49 -4.86
N ASN A 207 21.40 10.51 -4.22
CA ASN A 207 20.89 9.32 -4.88
C ASN A 207 19.36 9.27 -4.94
N GLY A 208 18.66 10.27 -4.43
CA GLY A 208 17.21 10.30 -4.34
C GLY A 208 16.61 9.31 -3.31
N GLY A 209 15.37 9.56 -2.91
CA GLY A 209 14.68 8.76 -1.89
C GLY A 209 15.17 9.03 -0.48
N PHE A 210 14.88 8.14 0.47
CA PHE A 210 15.10 8.37 1.89
C PHE A 210 16.00 7.32 2.51
N GLY A 211 16.88 7.77 3.43
CA GLY A 211 17.74 6.89 4.21
C GLY A 211 18.95 6.32 3.46
N GLY A 212 19.52 5.25 4.02
CA GLY A 212 20.72 4.56 3.52
C GLY A 212 20.42 3.20 2.91
N ALA A 213 21.26 2.20 3.22
CA ALA A 213 21.09 0.82 2.80
C ALA A 213 20.69 -0.08 3.99
N PRO A 214 19.74 -1.03 3.82
CA PRO A 214 18.88 -1.23 2.64
C PRO A 214 17.93 -0.04 2.44
N LYS A 215 17.57 0.24 1.18
CA LYS A 215 16.80 1.44 0.82
C LYS A 215 15.45 1.07 0.24
N PHE A 216 14.38 1.52 0.92
CA PHE A 216 12.99 1.25 0.54
C PHE A 216 12.39 2.45 -0.20
N PRO A 217 11.46 2.24 -1.16
CA PRO A 217 10.80 3.33 -1.90
C PRO A 217 10.00 4.30 -1.04
N GLN A 218 9.45 3.85 0.10
CA GLN A 218 8.64 4.64 1.03
C GLN A 218 7.44 5.33 0.35
N PRO A 219 6.50 4.59 -0.28
CA PRO A 219 5.43 5.19 -1.08
C PRO A 219 4.56 6.17 -0.29
N ALA A 220 4.28 5.91 0.99
CA ALA A 220 3.47 6.80 1.83
C ALA A 220 4.12 8.18 2.03
N TRP A 221 5.45 8.21 2.19
CA TRP A 221 6.19 9.48 2.31
C TRP A 221 6.22 10.22 0.97
N LEU A 222 6.35 9.51 -0.13
CA LEU A 222 6.28 10.10 -1.48
C LEU A 222 4.87 10.62 -1.80
N GLU A 223 3.80 9.94 -1.35
CA GLU A 223 2.42 10.44 -1.45
C GLU A 223 2.24 11.75 -0.64
N LEU A 224 2.87 11.87 0.54
CA LEU A 224 2.85 13.11 1.31
C LEU A 224 3.62 14.23 0.60
N MET A 225 4.79 13.93 0.01
CA MET A 225 5.51 14.91 -0.81
C MET A 225 4.66 15.36 -2.00
N HIS A 226 4.00 14.43 -2.67
CA HIS A 226 3.09 14.75 -3.77
C HIS A 226 1.91 15.65 -3.34
N ALA A 227 1.31 15.39 -2.18
CA ALA A 227 0.21 16.19 -1.66
C ALA A 227 0.62 17.66 -1.43
N PHE A 228 1.87 17.91 -1.04
CA PHE A 228 2.39 19.25 -0.79
C PHE A 228 3.15 19.87 -1.96
N ALA A 229 3.35 19.18 -3.09
CA ALA A 229 4.18 19.65 -4.21
C ALA A 229 3.72 21.01 -4.76
N GLY A 230 2.40 21.28 -4.80
CA GLY A 230 1.86 22.54 -5.26
C GLY A 230 2.07 23.72 -4.29
N GLU A 231 2.20 23.46 -2.99
CA GLU A 231 2.37 24.49 -1.95
C GLU A 231 3.83 24.62 -1.50
N MET A 232 4.60 23.55 -1.67
CA MET A 232 5.99 23.42 -1.24
C MET A 232 6.84 22.86 -2.39
N PRO A 233 7.42 23.70 -3.24
CA PRO A 233 8.22 23.27 -4.40
C PRO A 233 9.33 22.27 -4.03
N SER A 234 9.95 22.43 -2.84
CA SER A 234 10.97 21.49 -2.36
C SER A 234 10.45 20.06 -2.14
N ALA A 235 9.16 19.89 -1.80
CA ALA A 235 8.54 18.56 -1.71
C ALA A 235 8.38 17.94 -3.10
N GLY A 236 8.00 18.74 -4.09
CA GLY A 236 7.97 18.32 -5.51
C GLY A 236 9.35 17.90 -6.01
N ASP A 237 10.39 18.66 -5.70
CA ASP A 237 11.78 18.32 -6.05
C ASP A 237 12.24 16.99 -5.41
N THR A 238 11.92 16.78 -4.13
CA THR A 238 12.22 15.52 -3.42
C THR A 238 11.51 14.34 -4.07
N LEU A 239 10.22 14.50 -4.39
CA LEU A 239 9.43 13.49 -5.10
C LEU A 239 10.04 13.14 -6.46
N ALA A 240 10.33 14.15 -7.28
CA ALA A 240 10.88 13.97 -8.62
C ALA A 240 12.23 13.26 -8.59
N ARG A 241 13.15 13.65 -7.70
CA ARG A 241 14.45 12.98 -7.54
C ARG A 241 14.29 11.52 -7.13
N ALA A 242 13.41 11.23 -6.17
CA ALA A 242 13.19 9.88 -5.70
C ALA A 242 12.61 8.98 -6.81
N LEU A 243 11.54 9.41 -7.49
CA LEU A 243 10.91 8.63 -8.54
C LEU A 243 11.83 8.41 -9.75
N ARG A 244 12.62 9.43 -10.13
CA ARG A 244 13.65 9.28 -11.18
C ARG A 244 14.71 8.28 -10.78
N ALA A 245 15.27 8.37 -9.58
CA ALA A 245 16.30 7.46 -9.10
C ALA A 245 15.83 6.01 -9.06
N ILE A 246 14.63 5.78 -8.54
CA ILE A 246 14.00 4.44 -8.50
C ILE A 246 13.76 3.91 -9.91
N SER A 247 13.28 4.74 -10.83
CA SER A 247 12.95 4.32 -12.20
C SER A 247 14.15 4.15 -13.13
N LEU A 248 15.30 4.71 -12.77
CA LEU A 248 16.56 4.55 -13.53
C LEU A 248 17.42 3.43 -12.95
N GLY A 249 17.34 3.18 -11.65
CA GLY A 249 18.10 2.14 -10.95
C GLY A 249 17.68 0.73 -11.32
N GLY A 250 18.38 -0.26 -10.75
CA GLY A 250 18.04 -1.67 -10.88
C GLY A 250 16.76 -2.08 -10.15
N MET A 251 16.16 -1.16 -9.37
CA MET A 251 14.82 -1.35 -8.80
C MET A 251 13.74 -1.51 -9.87
N HIS A 252 13.88 -0.85 -11.02
CA HIS A 252 13.01 -1.01 -12.17
C HIS A 252 13.55 -2.10 -13.09
N ASP A 253 12.76 -3.13 -13.36
CA ASP A 253 13.08 -4.10 -14.39
C ASP A 253 12.94 -3.46 -15.77
N HIS A 254 14.05 -3.00 -16.34
CA HIS A 254 14.09 -2.26 -17.60
C HIS A 254 13.65 -3.07 -18.82
N LEU A 255 13.63 -4.41 -18.72
CA LEU A 255 13.17 -5.29 -19.79
C LEU A 255 11.69 -5.64 -19.66
N GLY A 256 11.31 -6.19 -18.52
CA GLY A 256 9.95 -6.68 -18.28
C GLY A 256 8.98 -5.65 -17.71
N GLY A 257 9.50 -4.62 -17.08
CA GLY A 257 8.70 -3.68 -16.28
C GLY A 257 8.43 -4.18 -14.86
N GLY A 258 7.74 -3.36 -14.07
CA GLY A 258 7.52 -3.59 -12.65
C GLY A 258 8.73 -3.21 -11.79
N PHE A 259 8.51 -3.17 -10.47
CA PHE A 259 9.51 -2.75 -9.52
C PHE A 259 9.82 -3.87 -8.54
N HIS A 260 11.10 -4.04 -8.25
CA HIS A 260 11.58 -4.86 -7.14
C HIS A 260 11.27 -4.18 -5.81
N ARG A 261 11.36 -4.93 -4.71
CA ARG A 261 10.83 -4.50 -3.42
C ARG A 261 11.66 -3.40 -2.75
N TYR A 262 12.99 -3.56 -2.69
CA TYR A 262 13.91 -2.57 -2.11
C TYR A 262 15.31 -2.76 -2.70
N ALA A 263 16.17 -1.74 -2.57
CA ALA A 263 17.58 -1.85 -2.92
C ALA A 263 18.41 -2.26 -1.70
N VAL A 264 19.36 -3.19 -1.91
CA VAL A 264 20.31 -3.60 -0.87
C VAL A 264 21.44 -2.58 -0.68
N ASP A 265 21.56 -1.64 -1.63
CA ASP A 265 22.52 -0.54 -1.62
C ASP A 265 21.84 0.84 -1.51
N ARG A 266 22.64 1.89 -1.32
CA ARG A 266 22.17 3.26 -1.18
C ARG A 266 21.77 3.91 -2.52
N ILE A 267 22.30 3.41 -3.65
CA ILE A 267 22.22 4.05 -4.97
C ILE A 267 21.17 3.47 -5.89
N TRP A 268 20.27 2.65 -5.38
CA TRP A 268 19.19 1.98 -6.10
C TRP A 268 19.65 1.01 -7.20
N ARG A 269 20.89 0.48 -7.11
CA ARG A 269 21.46 -0.35 -8.18
C ARG A 269 21.12 -1.83 -8.04
N VAL A 270 21.40 -2.42 -6.88
CA VAL A 270 21.16 -3.84 -6.65
C VAL A 270 19.88 -4.01 -5.85
N PRO A 271 18.81 -4.55 -6.45
CA PRO A 271 17.58 -4.80 -5.73
C PRO A 271 17.62 -6.12 -4.96
N HIS A 272 16.74 -6.26 -3.98
CA HIS A 272 16.20 -7.54 -3.60
C HIS A 272 15.13 -7.92 -4.62
N PHE A 273 15.32 -9.04 -5.33
CA PHE A 273 14.66 -9.30 -6.61
C PHE A 273 13.17 -9.71 -6.53
N GLU A 274 12.55 -9.76 -5.36
CA GLU A 274 11.10 -9.88 -5.24
C GLU A 274 10.37 -8.78 -6.01
N LYS A 275 9.25 -9.11 -6.63
CA LYS A 275 8.32 -8.11 -7.18
C LYS A 275 6.95 -8.31 -6.54
N MET A 276 6.58 -7.38 -5.67
CA MET A 276 5.29 -7.40 -5.00
C MET A 276 4.27 -6.57 -5.77
N LEU A 277 3.03 -7.04 -5.84
CA LEU A 277 1.93 -6.32 -6.50
C LEU A 277 1.72 -4.94 -5.86
N TYR A 278 1.74 -4.85 -4.53
CA TYR A 278 1.51 -3.61 -3.80
C TYR A 278 2.59 -2.55 -4.01
N ASP A 279 3.88 -2.94 -4.13
CA ASP A 279 4.98 -2.01 -4.38
C ASP A 279 4.85 -1.36 -5.75
N SER A 280 4.70 -2.19 -6.79
CA SER A 280 4.53 -1.72 -8.17
C SER A 280 3.27 -0.85 -8.33
N SER A 281 2.16 -1.22 -7.68
CA SER A 281 0.89 -0.47 -7.75
C SER A 281 1.03 0.94 -7.17
N GLN A 282 1.67 1.09 -6.03
CA GLN A 282 1.87 2.38 -5.38
C GLN A 282 2.82 3.28 -6.16
N LEU A 283 3.94 2.72 -6.65
CA LEU A 283 4.91 3.47 -7.47
C LEU A 283 4.31 3.91 -8.80
N VAL A 284 3.54 3.05 -9.48
CA VAL A 284 2.81 3.39 -10.71
C VAL A 284 1.87 4.56 -10.46
N THR A 285 1.11 4.53 -9.37
CA THR A 285 0.19 5.61 -9.00
C THR A 285 0.91 6.96 -8.90
N LEU A 286 2.04 7.00 -8.21
CA LEU A 286 2.85 8.21 -8.03
C LEU A 286 3.49 8.68 -9.35
N MET A 287 4.06 7.75 -10.13
CA MET A 287 4.70 8.10 -11.39
C MET A 287 3.70 8.59 -12.44
N ALA A 288 2.51 8.02 -12.50
CA ALA A 288 1.46 8.47 -13.39
C ALA A 288 0.92 9.86 -12.98
N ALA A 289 0.75 10.10 -11.66
CA ALA A 289 0.31 11.40 -11.15
C ALA A 289 1.37 12.49 -11.42
N SER A 290 2.65 12.19 -11.25
CA SER A 290 3.77 13.10 -11.55
C SER A 290 4.00 13.30 -13.06
N GLY A 291 3.34 12.49 -13.89
CA GLY A 291 3.35 12.57 -15.34
C GLY A 291 2.12 13.29 -15.93
N ASP A 292 1.20 13.84 -15.11
CA ASP A 292 0.00 14.53 -15.59
C ASP A 292 0.34 15.99 -15.98
N PRO A 293 0.21 16.37 -17.28
CA PRO A 293 0.50 17.73 -17.75
C PRO A 293 -0.39 18.80 -17.12
N LEU A 294 -1.54 18.40 -16.56
CA LEU A 294 -2.48 19.32 -15.91
C LEU A 294 -2.11 19.63 -14.46
N LEU A 295 -1.35 18.73 -13.82
CA LEU A 295 -0.90 18.88 -12.43
C LEU A 295 0.51 19.44 -12.32
N ASP A 296 1.35 19.23 -13.34
CA ASP A 296 2.72 19.73 -13.39
C ASP A 296 3.16 20.07 -14.82
N PRO A 297 3.40 21.37 -15.13
CA PRO A 297 4.00 21.76 -16.41
C PRO A 297 5.44 21.23 -16.61
N LEU A 298 6.03 20.61 -15.62
CA LEU A 298 7.35 19.96 -15.63
C LEU A 298 7.25 18.45 -15.89
N LEU A 299 6.16 18.00 -16.51
CA LEU A 299 5.91 16.60 -16.87
C LEU A 299 7.19 15.84 -17.17
N ASP A 300 7.45 14.77 -16.41
CA ASP A 300 8.53 13.87 -16.74
C ASP A 300 8.03 12.71 -17.63
N PRO A 301 8.17 12.81 -18.97
CA PRO A 301 7.72 11.76 -19.86
C PRO A 301 8.36 10.40 -19.55
N TRP A 302 9.53 10.41 -18.89
CA TRP A 302 10.20 9.19 -18.46
C TRP A 302 9.39 8.46 -17.35
N LEU A 303 8.85 9.19 -16.38
CA LEU A 303 8.02 8.59 -15.33
C LEU A 303 6.72 8.00 -15.90
N ALA A 304 6.09 8.70 -16.85
CA ALA A 304 4.93 8.18 -17.56
C ALA A 304 5.26 6.87 -18.32
N ARG A 305 6.45 6.80 -18.96
CA ARG A 305 6.95 5.59 -19.63
C ARG A 305 7.21 4.46 -18.64
N ALA A 306 7.86 4.73 -17.50
CA ALA A 306 8.12 3.74 -16.46
C ALA A 306 6.80 3.17 -15.88
N ALA A 307 5.81 4.04 -15.64
CA ALA A 307 4.48 3.62 -15.22
C ALA A 307 3.80 2.70 -16.24
N ARG A 308 3.81 3.06 -17.55
CA ARG A 308 3.24 2.20 -18.61
C ARG A 308 3.93 0.83 -18.69
N ARG A 309 5.26 0.77 -18.56
CA ARG A 309 5.99 -0.50 -18.57
C ARG A 309 5.66 -1.36 -17.35
N ALA A 310 5.51 -0.75 -16.17
CA ALA A 310 5.10 -1.48 -14.97
C ALA A 310 3.65 -2.00 -15.08
N LEU A 311 2.71 -1.21 -15.61
CA LEU A 311 1.35 -1.66 -15.91
C LEU A 311 1.32 -2.78 -16.95
N GLY A 312 2.19 -2.69 -17.96
CA GLY A 312 2.38 -3.74 -18.95
C GLY A 312 2.86 -5.06 -18.32
N TRP A 313 3.78 -4.99 -17.37
CA TRP A 313 4.20 -6.15 -16.57
C TRP A 313 3.05 -6.71 -15.74
N MET A 314 2.29 -5.86 -15.04
CA MET A 314 1.14 -6.31 -14.25
C MET A 314 0.11 -7.02 -15.13
N SER A 315 -0.16 -6.50 -16.33
CA SER A 315 -1.10 -7.11 -17.28
C SER A 315 -0.58 -8.43 -17.87
N ARG A 316 0.72 -8.55 -18.12
CA ARG A 316 1.32 -9.70 -18.80
C ARG A 316 1.64 -10.85 -17.84
N GLU A 317 2.16 -10.54 -16.64
CA GLU A 317 2.73 -11.55 -15.72
C GLU A 317 1.90 -11.73 -14.45
N MET A 318 1.15 -10.71 -14.02
CA MET A 318 0.41 -10.77 -12.77
C MET A 318 -1.10 -10.96 -12.96
N LEU A 319 -1.67 -10.62 -14.13
CA LEU A 319 -3.10 -10.76 -14.37
C LEU A 319 -3.49 -12.22 -14.53
N ARG A 320 -4.48 -12.64 -13.74
CA ARG A 320 -5.06 -13.99 -13.74
C ARG A 320 -6.21 -14.09 -14.75
N ALA A 321 -6.56 -15.30 -15.11
CA ALA A 321 -7.69 -15.58 -16.01
C ALA A 321 -9.05 -15.12 -15.44
N ASP A 322 -9.18 -15.02 -14.11
CA ASP A 322 -10.38 -14.54 -13.42
C ASP A 322 -10.46 -13.01 -13.32
N GLY A 323 -9.48 -12.27 -13.87
CA GLY A 323 -9.43 -10.81 -13.86
C GLY A 323 -8.78 -10.19 -12.63
N LEU A 324 -8.38 -11.01 -11.65
CA LEU A 324 -7.60 -10.59 -10.48
C LEU A 324 -6.11 -10.62 -10.77
N PHE A 325 -5.30 -10.14 -9.83
CA PHE A 325 -3.83 -10.18 -9.92
C PHE A 325 -3.24 -11.12 -8.89
N HIS A 326 -2.17 -11.81 -9.28
CA HIS A 326 -1.29 -12.56 -8.39
C HIS A 326 -0.63 -11.65 -7.36
N ALA A 327 -0.21 -12.20 -6.21
CA ALA A 327 0.36 -11.43 -5.12
C ALA A 327 1.81 -10.97 -5.40
N ALA A 328 2.67 -11.87 -5.90
CA ALA A 328 4.10 -11.59 -6.02
C ALA A 328 4.83 -12.54 -6.99
N LEU A 329 6.05 -12.13 -7.39
CA LEU A 329 7.07 -13.01 -7.98
C LEU A 329 8.23 -13.17 -7.01
N ASP A 330 8.74 -14.43 -6.94
CA ASP A 330 9.86 -14.81 -6.09
C ASP A 330 11.17 -14.11 -6.48
N ALA A 331 12.06 -13.91 -5.51
CA ALA A 331 13.38 -13.34 -5.73
C ALA A 331 14.35 -14.34 -6.39
N GLU A 332 14.11 -15.64 -6.21
CA GLU A 332 15.07 -16.69 -6.59
C GLU A 332 14.58 -17.62 -7.69
N VAL A 333 15.55 -18.19 -8.39
CA VAL A 333 15.38 -19.33 -9.28
C VAL A 333 16.45 -20.36 -8.91
N ASP A 334 16.06 -21.61 -8.63
CA ASP A 334 16.98 -22.69 -8.22
C ASP A 334 17.91 -22.31 -7.04
N GLY A 335 17.39 -21.56 -6.08
CA GLY A 335 18.12 -21.12 -4.90
C GLY A 335 19.08 -19.95 -5.13
N GLN A 336 19.14 -19.39 -6.34
CA GLN A 336 19.99 -18.26 -6.68
C GLN A 336 19.15 -16.99 -6.85
N GLU A 337 19.48 -15.98 -6.06
CA GLU A 337 18.78 -14.70 -6.09
C GLU A 337 19.02 -13.96 -7.40
N GLY A 338 17.96 -13.46 -8.04
CA GLY A 338 18.03 -12.63 -9.23
C GLY A 338 18.39 -13.37 -10.54
N LEU A 339 18.63 -14.69 -10.54
CA LEU A 339 19.16 -15.44 -11.69
C LEU A 339 18.43 -15.18 -13.00
N ASN A 340 17.11 -15.01 -12.97
CA ASN A 340 16.31 -14.72 -14.17
C ASN A 340 16.58 -13.31 -14.72
N PHE A 341 16.82 -12.32 -13.84
CA PHE A 341 16.91 -10.89 -14.18
C PHE A 341 18.32 -10.45 -14.58
N LEU A 342 19.34 -11.21 -14.20
CA LEU A 342 20.74 -10.85 -14.38
C LEU A 342 21.22 -11.12 -15.82
N TRP A 343 22.17 -10.30 -16.28
CA TRP A 343 22.73 -10.38 -17.62
C TRP A 343 24.24 -10.26 -17.63
N THR A 344 24.85 -10.84 -18.64
CA THR A 344 26.25 -10.62 -19.02
C THR A 344 26.33 -9.90 -20.38
N ALA A 345 27.45 -9.23 -20.64
CA ALA A 345 27.69 -8.62 -21.95
C ALA A 345 27.73 -9.68 -23.08
N GLU A 346 28.14 -10.92 -22.78
CA GLU A 346 28.17 -12.02 -23.74
C GLU A 346 26.74 -12.45 -24.12
N GLU A 347 25.85 -12.61 -23.15
CA GLU A 347 24.43 -12.95 -23.38
C GLU A 347 23.75 -11.88 -24.25
N MET A 348 24.03 -10.58 -24.00
CA MET A 348 23.47 -9.51 -24.83
C MET A 348 23.97 -9.59 -26.27
N ARG A 349 25.26 -9.89 -26.50
CA ARG A 349 25.83 -10.09 -27.83
C ARG A 349 25.28 -11.33 -28.55
N ALA A 350 24.87 -12.34 -27.81
CA ALA A 350 24.26 -13.53 -28.37
C ALA A 350 22.82 -13.30 -28.88
N VAL A 351 22.11 -12.31 -28.29
CA VAL A 351 20.70 -12.02 -28.59
C VAL A 351 20.54 -10.88 -29.58
N LEU A 352 21.38 -9.85 -29.51
CA LEU A 352 21.22 -8.60 -30.25
C LEU A 352 22.19 -8.50 -31.43
N ALA A 353 21.81 -7.74 -32.46
CA ALA A 353 22.73 -7.35 -33.50
C ALA A 353 23.92 -6.55 -32.91
N PRO A 354 25.12 -6.59 -33.54
CA PRO A 354 26.33 -6.00 -32.95
C PRO A 354 26.19 -4.54 -32.51
N ASP A 355 25.57 -3.70 -33.32
CA ASP A 355 25.38 -2.28 -32.99
C ASP A 355 24.38 -2.06 -31.85
N ASP A 356 23.34 -2.88 -31.78
CA ASP A 356 22.36 -2.83 -30.71
C ASP A 356 22.95 -3.43 -29.40
N ALA A 357 23.77 -4.46 -29.49
CA ALA A 357 24.46 -5.03 -28.35
C ALA A 357 25.45 -4.03 -27.73
N ALA A 358 26.25 -3.35 -28.52
CA ALA A 358 27.18 -2.31 -28.05
C ALA A 358 26.43 -1.13 -27.42
N TRP A 359 25.33 -0.71 -28.05
CA TRP A 359 24.47 0.35 -27.51
C TRP A 359 23.81 -0.07 -26.21
N ALA A 360 23.25 -1.28 -26.12
CA ALA A 360 22.57 -1.81 -24.95
C ALA A 360 23.54 -1.96 -23.76
N GLN A 361 24.76 -2.46 -23.99
CA GLN A 361 25.78 -2.57 -22.94
C GLN A 361 26.08 -1.22 -22.28
N ARG A 362 26.23 -0.17 -23.11
CA ARG A 362 26.44 1.19 -22.61
C ARG A 362 25.21 1.71 -21.85
N VAL A 363 24.02 1.61 -22.45
CA VAL A 363 22.78 2.18 -21.88
C VAL A 363 22.38 1.48 -20.59
N PHE A 364 22.55 0.16 -20.49
CA PHE A 364 22.22 -0.63 -19.30
C PHE A 364 23.37 -0.81 -18.33
N GLY A 365 24.47 -0.04 -18.46
CA GLY A 365 25.53 0.06 -17.47
C GLY A 365 26.45 -1.17 -17.37
N LEU A 366 26.63 -1.94 -18.49
CA LEU A 366 27.50 -3.10 -18.49
C LEU A 366 28.97 -2.74 -18.82
N ASP A 367 29.23 -1.55 -19.37
CA ASP A 367 30.60 -1.13 -19.75
C ASP A 367 31.51 -0.93 -18.55
N ASP A 368 30.94 -0.68 -17.37
CA ASP A 368 31.71 -0.52 -16.10
C ASP A 368 32.08 -1.87 -15.45
N GLY A 369 31.75 -2.99 -16.10
CA GLY A 369 31.99 -4.34 -15.60
C GLY A 369 30.82 -4.90 -14.79
N ALA A 370 31.04 -6.05 -14.15
CA ALA A 370 30.00 -6.72 -13.38
C ALA A 370 29.69 -5.94 -12.08
N ASN A 371 28.39 -5.80 -11.78
CA ASN A 371 27.92 -5.04 -10.62
C ASN A 371 27.18 -5.89 -9.59
N PHE A 372 27.05 -7.20 -9.83
CA PHE A 372 26.37 -8.14 -8.94
C PHE A 372 27.17 -9.44 -8.78
N GLN A 373 27.27 -9.89 -7.53
CA GLN A 373 27.78 -11.21 -7.13
C GLN A 373 26.86 -11.73 -6.05
N ASP A 374 26.27 -12.93 -6.27
CA ASP A 374 25.42 -13.56 -5.26
C ASP A 374 26.25 -13.86 -3.99
N PRO A 375 25.89 -13.31 -2.83
CA PRO A 375 26.63 -13.49 -1.59
C PRO A 375 26.59 -14.93 -1.06
N HIS A 376 25.58 -15.72 -1.46
CA HIS A 376 25.39 -17.12 -1.06
C HIS A 376 26.06 -18.09 -2.05
N HIS A 377 26.30 -17.66 -3.29
CA HIS A 377 26.92 -18.46 -4.36
C HIS A 377 28.20 -17.77 -4.86
N ARG A 378 29.18 -17.56 -3.97
CA ARG A 378 30.43 -16.81 -4.26
C ARG A 378 31.25 -17.36 -5.43
N ASN A 379 31.04 -18.62 -5.81
CA ASN A 379 31.69 -19.26 -6.95
C ASN A 379 30.92 -19.06 -8.26
N ALA A 380 29.69 -18.51 -8.23
CA ALA A 380 28.96 -18.17 -9.45
C ALA A 380 29.66 -17.01 -10.19
N PRO A 381 29.57 -16.96 -11.51
CA PRO A 381 30.11 -15.82 -12.28
C PRO A 381 29.48 -14.51 -11.82
N ALA A 382 30.30 -13.46 -11.77
CA ALA A 382 29.78 -12.12 -11.57
C ALA A 382 28.96 -11.66 -12.80
N THR A 383 27.84 -11.01 -12.55
CA THR A 383 26.83 -10.62 -13.54
C THR A 383 26.40 -9.17 -13.38
N ASN A 384 25.40 -8.74 -14.12
CA ASN A 384 24.92 -7.37 -14.03
C ASN A 384 23.40 -7.31 -13.77
N VAL A 385 23.04 -6.51 -12.79
CA VAL A 385 21.72 -5.87 -12.72
C VAL A 385 21.70 -4.75 -13.74
N LEU A 386 20.66 -4.71 -14.56
CA LEU A 386 20.48 -3.63 -15.54
C LEU A 386 19.99 -2.37 -14.86
N PHE A 387 20.58 -1.24 -15.18
CA PHE A 387 20.17 0.09 -14.74
C PHE A 387 20.47 1.10 -15.85
N LEU A 388 19.89 2.27 -15.82
CA LEU A 388 20.17 3.35 -16.73
C LEU A 388 21.00 4.42 -16.00
N ALA A 389 22.21 4.69 -16.51
CA ALA A 389 23.05 5.75 -15.95
C ALA A 389 22.48 7.14 -16.20
N GLU A 390 21.74 7.29 -17.33
CA GLU A 390 21.04 8.51 -17.75
C GLU A 390 19.75 8.16 -18.50
N ILE A 391 18.82 9.09 -18.56
CA ILE A 391 17.62 8.94 -19.39
C ILE A 391 18.03 9.10 -20.86
N PRO A 392 17.84 8.05 -21.71
CA PRO A 392 18.09 8.18 -23.12
C PRO A 392 17.24 9.28 -23.76
N ALA A 393 17.78 9.96 -24.77
CA ALA A 393 17.03 10.95 -25.52
C ALA A 393 15.73 10.34 -26.09
N GLN A 394 14.63 11.09 -26.09
CA GLN A 394 13.31 10.57 -26.52
C GLN A 394 13.35 9.95 -27.92
N ILE A 395 14.20 10.47 -28.81
CA ILE A 395 14.39 9.92 -30.15
C ILE A 395 14.94 8.48 -30.15
N GLU A 396 15.60 8.06 -29.06
CA GLU A 396 16.14 6.70 -28.89
C GLU A 396 15.15 5.74 -28.22
N TRP A 397 14.03 6.22 -27.69
CA TRP A 397 13.06 5.36 -26.99
C TRP A 397 12.50 4.23 -27.85
N PRO A 398 12.19 4.40 -29.17
CA PRO A 398 11.80 3.28 -30.01
C PRO A 398 12.90 2.21 -30.12
N ARG A 399 14.18 2.61 -30.07
CA ARG A 399 15.31 1.68 -30.03
C ARG A 399 15.37 0.95 -28.69
N LEU A 400 15.21 1.71 -27.60
CA LEU A 400 15.17 1.14 -26.24
C LEU A 400 14.04 0.12 -26.10
N ASP A 401 12.84 0.40 -26.59
CA ASP A 401 11.72 -0.53 -26.57
C ASP A 401 12.02 -1.80 -27.36
N ARG A 402 12.48 -1.68 -28.60
CA ARG A 402 12.82 -2.82 -29.45
C ARG A 402 13.91 -3.70 -28.85
N VAL A 403 14.97 -3.10 -28.33
CA VAL A 403 16.08 -3.83 -27.69
C VAL A 403 15.61 -4.52 -26.40
N SER A 404 14.85 -3.81 -25.55
CA SER A 404 14.27 -4.38 -24.32
C SER A 404 13.35 -5.56 -24.63
N ASP A 405 12.52 -5.47 -25.67
CA ASP A 405 11.60 -6.55 -26.04
C ASP A 405 12.34 -7.79 -26.58
N GLN A 406 13.43 -7.61 -27.35
CA GLN A 406 14.27 -8.73 -27.79
C GLN A 406 14.95 -9.44 -26.62
N LEU A 407 15.49 -8.67 -25.67
CA LEU A 407 16.10 -9.23 -24.46
C LEU A 407 15.04 -9.89 -23.56
N LEU A 408 13.85 -9.29 -23.43
CA LEU A 408 12.74 -9.89 -22.69
C LEU A 408 12.28 -11.23 -23.29
N GLN A 409 12.19 -11.33 -24.62
CA GLN A 409 11.88 -12.58 -25.31
C GLN A 409 12.94 -13.67 -25.04
N ALA A 410 14.23 -13.31 -25.05
CA ALA A 410 15.29 -14.21 -24.69
C ALA A 410 15.23 -14.64 -23.21
N ARG A 411 14.93 -13.69 -22.29
CA ARG A 411 14.73 -13.96 -20.87
C ARG A 411 13.53 -14.88 -20.62
N ALA A 412 12.48 -14.79 -21.40
CA ALA A 412 11.30 -15.67 -21.28
C ALA A 412 11.62 -17.16 -21.50
N LEU A 413 12.74 -17.46 -22.20
CA LEU A 413 13.21 -18.85 -22.38
C LEU A 413 13.99 -19.38 -21.18
N ARG A 414 14.38 -18.52 -20.24
CA ARG A 414 15.02 -18.93 -19.00
C ARG A 414 13.98 -19.52 -18.04
N LYS A 415 14.43 -20.26 -17.01
CA LYS A 415 13.55 -20.64 -15.92
C LYS A 415 13.02 -19.39 -15.23
N GLN A 416 11.68 -19.33 -15.05
CA GLN A 416 11.03 -18.17 -14.46
C GLN A 416 10.98 -18.28 -12.92
N PRO A 417 10.99 -17.14 -12.18
CA PRO A 417 10.72 -17.15 -10.75
C PRO A 417 9.35 -17.73 -10.45
N ARG A 418 9.18 -18.29 -9.27
CA ARG A 418 7.87 -18.78 -8.84
C ARG A 418 6.91 -17.62 -8.64
N THR A 419 5.66 -17.81 -9.05
CA THR A 419 4.59 -16.87 -8.82
C THR A 419 3.81 -17.25 -7.56
N ASP A 420 3.62 -16.33 -6.65
CA ASP A 420 2.61 -16.46 -5.61
C ASP A 420 1.25 -16.16 -6.21
N PHE A 421 0.49 -17.22 -6.46
CA PHE A 421 -0.80 -17.15 -7.15
C PHE A 421 -1.98 -16.74 -6.25
N LYS A 422 -1.76 -16.39 -4.98
CA LYS A 422 -2.81 -15.83 -4.14
C LYS A 422 -3.37 -14.56 -4.77
N ALA A 423 -4.66 -14.33 -4.58
CA ALA A 423 -5.29 -13.05 -4.79
C ALA A 423 -5.69 -12.49 -3.42
N ILE A 424 -5.17 -11.33 -3.05
CA ILE A 424 -5.42 -10.64 -1.80
C ILE A 424 -6.24 -9.39 -2.11
N LEU A 425 -7.36 -9.19 -1.42
CA LEU A 425 -8.32 -8.12 -1.72
C LEU A 425 -7.66 -6.74 -1.72
N GLY A 426 -6.97 -6.38 -0.64
CA GLY A 426 -6.32 -5.07 -0.50
C GLY A 426 -5.27 -4.81 -1.57
N TRP A 427 -4.46 -5.82 -1.92
CA TRP A 427 -3.42 -5.67 -2.94
C TRP A 427 -4.00 -5.55 -4.36
N ASN A 428 -5.06 -6.29 -4.65
CA ASN A 428 -5.83 -6.13 -5.88
C ASN A 428 -6.47 -4.74 -5.97
N ALA A 429 -6.97 -4.22 -4.86
CA ALA A 429 -7.52 -2.87 -4.80
C ALA A 429 -6.46 -1.79 -5.12
N LEU A 430 -5.22 -1.94 -4.62
CA LEU A 430 -4.12 -1.05 -4.98
C LEU A 430 -3.80 -1.11 -6.49
N ALA A 431 -3.79 -2.31 -7.07
CA ALA A 431 -3.60 -2.47 -8.52
C ALA A 431 -4.73 -1.83 -9.33
N ILE A 432 -5.99 -2.05 -8.95
CA ILE A 432 -7.17 -1.44 -9.58
C ILE A 432 -7.07 0.08 -9.52
N ARG A 433 -6.71 0.65 -8.36
CA ARG A 433 -6.48 2.09 -8.20
C ARG A 433 -5.38 2.58 -9.14
N ALA A 434 -4.26 1.86 -9.23
CA ALA A 434 -3.14 2.22 -10.10
C ALA A 434 -3.55 2.26 -11.58
N PHE A 435 -4.27 1.25 -12.06
CA PHE A 435 -4.80 1.22 -13.43
C PHE A 435 -5.80 2.36 -13.69
N ALA A 436 -6.73 2.62 -12.76
CA ALA A 436 -7.73 3.66 -12.91
C ALA A 436 -7.09 5.06 -12.94
N GLN A 437 -6.18 5.35 -12.00
CA GLN A 437 -5.53 6.65 -11.91
C GLN A 437 -4.54 6.88 -13.06
N ALA A 438 -3.74 5.87 -13.40
CA ALA A 438 -2.84 5.96 -14.55
C ALA A 438 -3.60 6.10 -15.87
N GLY A 439 -4.69 5.34 -16.06
CA GLY A 439 -5.53 5.43 -17.25
C GLY A 439 -6.10 6.83 -17.42
N ARG A 440 -6.57 7.44 -16.34
CA ARG A 440 -7.05 8.83 -16.35
C ARG A 440 -5.91 9.82 -16.64
N ALA A 441 -4.80 9.74 -15.91
CA ALA A 441 -3.69 10.69 -16.01
C ALA A 441 -2.99 10.63 -17.38
N LEU A 442 -2.87 9.43 -17.96
CA LEU A 442 -2.20 9.20 -19.22
C LEU A 442 -3.16 9.23 -20.44
N GLY A 443 -4.45 9.47 -20.22
CA GLY A 443 -5.47 9.49 -21.27
C GLY A 443 -5.67 8.13 -21.95
N ASP A 444 -5.52 7.02 -21.23
CA ASP A 444 -5.51 5.66 -21.75
C ASP A 444 -6.74 4.87 -21.29
N ALA A 445 -7.73 4.76 -22.20
CA ALA A 445 -9.01 4.11 -21.92
C ALA A 445 -8.87 2.59 -21.66
N ASP A 446 -7.87 1.92 -22.25
CA ASP A 446 -7.66 0.49 -22.07
C ASP A 446 -7.22 0.17 -20.62
N LEU A 447 -6.42 1.06 -20.02
CA LEU A 447 -6.05 0.95 -18.60
C LEU A 447 -7.27 1.13 -17.69
N VAL A 448 -8.14 2.10 -17.97
CA VAL A 448 -9.40 2.27 -17.23
C VAL A 448 -10.29 1.04 -17.39
N ALA A 449 -10.43 0.50 -18.60
CA ALA A 449 -11.20 -0.70 -18.86
C ALA A 449 -10.63 -1.92 -18.11
N GLN A 450 -9.30 -2.04 -17.99
CA GLN A 450 -8.68 -3.09 -17.17
C GLN A 450 -9.01 -2.91 -15.68
N ALA A 451 -8.95 -1.67 -15.16
CA ALA A 451 -9.33 -1.38 -13.79
C ALA A 451 -10.79 -1.79 -13.51
N ILE A 452 -11.71 -1.49 -14.43
CA ILE A 452 -13.12 -1.89 -14.32
C ILE A 452 -13.26 -3.41 -14.26
N ARG A 453 -12.66 -4.15 -15.19
CA ARG A 453 -12.71 -5.63 -15.20
C ARG A 453 -12.19 -6.22 -13.89
N SER A 454 -11.05 -5.74 -13.42
CA SER A 454 -10.46 -6.25 -12.18
C SER A 454 -11.27 -5.85 -10.93
N PHE A 455 -11.91 -4.69 -10.93
CA PHE A 455 -12.80 -4.26 -9.85
C PHE A 455 -14.05 -5.15 -9.79
N GLU A 456 -14.67 -5.44 -10.92
CA GLU A 456 -15.81 -6.34 -11.01
C GLU A 456 -15.46 -7.76 -10.56
N ALA A 457 -14.28 -8.25 -10.97
CA ALA A 457 -13.75 -9.54 -10.50
C ALA A 457 -13.51 -9.54 -8.98
N ALA A 458 -12.98 -8.46 -8.42
CA ALA A 458 -12.75 -8.34 -6.97
C ALA A 458 -14.06 -8.34 -6.19
N ILE A 459 -15.07 -7.58 -6.63
CA ILE A 459 -16.41 -7.60 -6.03
C ILE A 459 -16.98 -9.02 -6.06
N GLY A 460 -17.00 -9.67 -7.22
CA GLY A 460 -17.57 -11.01 -7.37
C GLY A 460 -16.83 -12.08 -6.58
N CYS A 461 -15.52 -11.94 -6.37
CA CYS A 461 -14.71 -12.90 -5.65
C CYS A 461 -14.77 -12.70 -4.13
N PHE A 462 -14.66 -11.47 -3.64
CA PHE A 462 -14.38 -11.21 -2.23
C PHE A 462 -15.56 -10.67 -1.44
N LEU A 463 -16.63 -10.15 -2.08
CA LEU A 463 -17.74 -9.51 -1.39
C LEU A 463 -19.03 -10.34 -1.46
N GLU A 464 -19.80 -10.28 -0.39
CA GLU A 464 -21.14 -10.87 -0.29
C GLU A 464 -22.14 -9.79 0.14
N PHE A 465 -23.16 -9.54 -0.67
CA PHE A 465 -24.19 -8.52 -0.42
C PHE A 465 -25.49 -9.13 0.07
N ASP A 466 -26.22 -8.41 0.91
CA ASP A 466 -27.57 -8.78 1.33
C ASP A 466 -28.51 -8.67 0.12
N GLY A 467 -29.24 -9.76 -0.17
CA GLY A 467 -30.24 -9.81 -1.26
C GLY A 467 -29.73 -10.29 -2.61
N GLY A 468 -28.47 -10.71 -2.74
CA GLY A 468 -27.95 -11.36 -3.96
C GLY A 468 -26.81 -10.61 -4.65
N GLN A 469 -26.53 -10.98 -5.91
CA GLN A 469 -25.40 -10.44 -6.65
C GLN A 469 -25.64 -8.99 -7.08
N TRP A 470 -24.63 -8.14 -6.88
CA TRP A 470 -24.55 -6.74 -7.27
C TRP A 470 -24.98 -6.44 -8.73
N PHE A 471 -24.69 -7.34 -9.68
CA PHE A 471 -24.84 -7.08 -11.12
C PHE A 471 -26.19 -7.46 -11.74
N GLN A 472 -27.10 -8.15 -11.04
CA GLN A 472 -28.35 -8.66 -11.66
C GLN A 472 -29.46 -7.62 -11.81
N GLU A 473 -29.42 -6.47 -11.15
CA GLU A 473 -30.48 -5.45 -11.22
C GLU A 473 -30.15 -4.23 -12.09
N HIS A 474 -28.87 -4.00 -12.45
CA HIS A 474 -28.49 -2.84 -13.24
C HIS A 474 -28.58 -3.02 -14.77
N ASP A 475 -28.76 -4.25 -15.28
CA ASP A 475 -28.92 -4.53 -16.71
C ASP A 475 -30.36 -4.33 -17.26
N LYS A 476 -31.27 -3.77 -16.47
CA LYS A 476 -32.63 -3.47 -16.96
C LYS A 476 -32.73 -2.00 -17.39
N PRO A 477 -32.99 -1.75 -18.68
CA PRO A 477 -33.15 -0.39 -19.21
C PRO A 477 -34.55 0.14 -18.93
N HIS A 478 -34.96 0.43 -17.70
CA HIS A 478 -36.20 1.16 -17.43
C HIS A 478 -36.05 2.09 -16.20
N GLY A 479 -36.13 3.38 -16.50
CA GLY A 479 -36.16 4.52 -15.67
C GLY A 479 -36.99 4.43 -14.38
N HIS A 480 -36.27 4.42 -13.32
CA HIS A 480 -36.44 5.04 -12.02
C HIS A 480 -35.17 4.62 -11.22
N GLU A 481 -34.11 5.39 -11.37
CA GLU A 481 -32.94 5.32 -10.51
C GLU A 481 -33.38 5.67 -9.09
N ARG A 482 -33.79 4.70 -8.30
CA ARG A 482 -33.57 4.75 -6.87
C ARG A 482 -32.09 4.40 -6.71
N ASP A 483 -31.32 5.26 -6.08
CA ASP A 483 -29.94 5.02 -5.65
C ASP A 483 -29.93 3.80 -4.71
N PHE A 484 -30.02 2.60 -5.26
CA PHE A 484 -29.93 1.37 -4.47
C PHE A 484 -28.47 1.12 -4.20
N VAL A 485 -28.02 1.46 -2.99
CA VAL A 485 -26.71 1.10 -2.47
C VAL A 485 -26.85 -0.29 -1.84
N PRO A 486 -26.23 -1.34 -2.42
CA PRO A 486 -26.32 -2.67 -1.85
C PRO A 486 -25.65 -2.72 -0.49
N THR A 487 -26.27 -3.38 0.47
CA THR A 487 -25.70 -3.58 1.80
C THR A 487 -24.64 -4.68 1.71
N LEU A 488 -23.38 -4.35 1.97
CA LEU A 488 -22.30 -5.32 2.05
C LEU A 488 -22.45 -6.13 3.34
N ALA A 489 -22.66 -7.44 3.22
CA ALA A 489 -22.86 -8.36 4.34
C ALA A 489 -21.52 -8.90 4.87
N ARG A 490 -20.64 -9.33 3.97
CA ARG A 490 -19.32 -9.90 4.29
C ARG A 490 -18.27 -9.47 3.28
N ALA A 491 -17.04 -9.37 3.75
CA ALA A 491 -15.87 -9.18 2.91
C ALA A 491 -14.75 -10.17 3.31
N TRP A 492 -14.03 -10.68 2.34
CA TRP A 492 -12.99 -11.67 2.51
C TRP A 492 -11.64 -11.11 2.03
N ARG A 493 -10.58 -11.32 2.83
CA ARG A 493 -9.21 -10.98 2.43
C ARG A 493 -8.70 -11.92 1.35
N VAL A 494 -8.86 -13.24 1.60
CA VAL A 494 -8.44 -14.33 0.71
C VAL A 494 -9.52 -15.39 0.68
N ARG A 495 -9.89 -15.84 -0.52
CA ARG A 495 -10.72 -17.04 -0.70
C ARG A 495 -9.84 -18.28 -0.65
N ARG A 496 -10.28 -19.29 0.09
CA ARG A 496 -9.57 -20.54 0.30
C ARG A 496 -10.44 -21.70 -0.19
N GLU A 497 -10.03 -22.34 -1.28
CA GLU A 497 -10.79 -23.45 -1.86
C GLU A 497 -10.91 -24.61 -0.85
N GLY A 498 -12.16 -25.01 -0.55
CA GLY A 498 -12.45 -26.09 0.40
C GLY A 498 -12.20 -25.77 1.88
N LEU A 499 -11.75 -24.55 2.21
CA LEU A 499 -11.50 -24.09 3.58
C LEU A 499 -12.29 -22.81 3.87
N THR A 500 -12.42 -22.46 5.16
CA THR A 500 -13.03 -21.19 5.57
C THR A 500 -12.18 -20.02 5.08
N PRO A 501 -12.76 -19.06 4.33
CA PRO A 501 -12.04 -17.85 3.91
C PRO A 501 -11.57 -17.03 5.10
N TYR A 502 -10.49 -16.27 4.93
CA TYR A 502 -10.10 -15.26 5.92
C TYR A 502 -10.90 -13.99 5.69
N ALA A 503 -11.47 -13.44 6.77
CA ALA A 503 -12.20 -12.19 6.72
C ALA A 503 -11.29 -11.03 6.30
N ALA A 504 -11.85 -10.08 5.55
CA ALA A 504 -11.16 -8.86 5.19
C ALA A 504 -10.85 -8.04 6.44
N GLN A 505 -9.68 -7.41 6.43
CA GLN A 505 -9.28 -6.43 7.43
C GLN A 505 -9.68 -5.02 6.95
N LEU A 506 -9.53 -4.03 7.81
CA LEU A 506 -9.84 -2.64 7.45
C LEU A 506 -9.02 -2.19 6.24
N GLU A 507 -7.73 -2.56 6.17
CA GLU A 507 -6.86 -2.23 5.03
C GLU A 507 -7.43 -2.71 3.69
N ASP A 508 -8.01 -3.92 3.67
CA ASP A 508 -8.62 -4.50 2.46
C ASP A 508 -9.86 -3.72 2.02
N VAL A 509 -10.76 -3.45 2.98
CA VAL A 509 -12.02 -2.74 2.72
C VAL A 509 -11.77 -1.28 2.34
N ALA A 510 -10.87 -0.61 3.06
CA ALA A 510 -10.51 0.78 2.79
C ALA A 510 -9.81 0.94 1.43
N ALA A 511 -8.91 0.02 1.07
CA ALA A 511 -8.24 0.03 -0.22
C ALA A 511 -9.23 -0.15 -1.38
N LEU A 512 -10.20 -1.07 -1.26
CA LEU A 512 -11.20 -1.27 -2.31
C LEU A 512 -12.18 -0.09 -2.41
N ALA A 513 -12.58 0.49 -1.27
CA ALA A 513 -13.38 1.72 -1.26
C ALA A 513 -12.63 2.89 -1.94
N HIS A 514 -11.32 3.02 -1.69
CA HIS A 514 -10.48 4.03 -2.33
C HIS A 514 -10.30 3.75 -3.84
N ALA A 515 -10.16 2.49 -4.25
CA ALA A 515 -10.15 2.12 -5.67
C ALA A 515 -11.48 2.47 -6.37
N ALA A 516 -12.61 2.28 -5.69
CA ALA A 516 -13.92 2.69 -6.19
C ALA A 516 -14.02 4.21 -6.39
N THR A 517 -13.48 5.03 -5.45
CA THR A 517 -13.43 6.49 -5.66
C THR A 517 -12.54 6.88 -6.84
N ALA A 518 -11.43 6.15 -7.07
CA ALA A 518 -10.56 6.38 -8.22
C ALA A 518 -11.26 6.02 -9.55
N LEU A 519 -12.02 4.92 -9.59
CA LEU A 519 -12.86 4.57 -10.75
C LEU A 519 -13.96 5.58 -10.98
N HIS A 520 -14.63 6.06 -9.93
CA HIS A 520 -15.59 7.15 -10.05
C HIS A 520 -14.95 8.39 -10.69
N ALA A 521 -13.78 8.78 -10.24
CA ALA A 521 -13.04 9.91 -10.80
C ALA A 521 -12.56 9.69 -12.25
N ALA A 522 -12.28 8.44 -12.65
CA ALA A 522 -11.82 8.12 -13.99
C ALA A 522 -12.97 7.98 -15.01
N THR A 523 -14.15 7.55 -14.57
CA THR A 523 -15.28 7.22 -15.46
C THR A 523 -16.44 8.22 -15.37
N GLY A 524 -16.60 8.93 -14.24
CA GLY A 524 -17.76 9.74 -13.93
C GLY A 524 -19.00 8.93 -13.54
N GLU A 525 -18.92 7.58 -13.47
CA GLU A 525 -20.08 6.72 -13.19
C GLU A 525 -20.42 6.72 -11.70
N ALA A 526 -21.67 7.07 -11.36
CA ALA A 526 -22.16 7.15 -9.98
C ALA A 526 -22.12 5.81 -9.23
N ARG A 527 -22.22 4.67 -9.95
CA ARG A 527 -22.20 3.33 -9.34
C ARG A 527 -20.95 3.08 -8.49
N TYR A 528 -19.79 3.59 -8.89
CA TYR A 528 -18.55 3.40 -8.12
C TYR A 528 -18.57 4.19 -6.80
N GLY A 529 -19.18 5.38 -6.81
CA GLY A 529 -19.42 6.13 -5.58
C GLY A 529 -20.38 5.39 -4.62
N ALA A 530 -21.42 4.76 -5.15
CA ALA A 530 -22.36 3.94 -4.38
C ALA A 530 -21.65 2.72 -3.75
N VAL A 531 -20.80 2.02 -4.49
CA VAL A 531 -19.99 0.91 -3.96
C VAL A 531 -19.02 1.37 -2.89
N ALA A 532 -18.33 2.51 -3.10
CA ALA A 532 -17.45 3.08 -2.09
C ALA A 532 -18.21 3.32 -0.77
N TRP A 533 -19.42 3.87 -0.83
CA TRP A 533 -20.27 4.06 0.33
C TRP A 533 -20.71 2.75 0.98
N SER A 534 -21.05 1.72 0.22
CA SER A 534 -21.41 0.40 0.76
C SER A 534 -20.24 -0.18 1.59
N MET A 535 -19.01 0.00 1.12
CA MET A 535 -17.80 -0.41 1.85
C MET A 535 -17.53 0.45 3.09
N VAL A 536 -17.73 1.77 3.00
CA VAL A 536 -17.63 2.67 4.16
C VAL A 536 -18.66 2.29 5.22
N ASP A 537 -19.92 2.05 4.84
CA ASP A 537 -20.98 1.64 5.76
C ASP A 537 -20.69 0.28 6.41
N PHE A 538 -20.12 -0.66 5.64
CA PHE A 538 -19.63 -1.93 6.19
C PHE A 538 -18.50 -1.72 7.20
N ALA A 539 -17.49 -0.90 6.83
CA ALA A 539 -16.37 -0.62 7.72
C ALA A 539 -16.83 0.08 9.01
N VAL A 540 -17.77 1.03 8.92
CA VAL A 540 -18.37 1.69 10.10
C VAL A 540 -19.04 0.67 11.03
N ARG A 541 -19.76 -0.29 10.45
CA ARG A 541 -20.47 -1.31 11.23
C ARG A 541 -19.53 -2.32 11.90
N ILE A 542 -18.43 -2.69 11.24
CA ILE A 542 -17.60 -3.83 11.62
C ILE A 542 -16.27 -3.39 12.25
N HIS A 543 -15.67 -2.31 11.76
CA HIS A 543 -14.31 -1.88 12.11
C HIS A 543 -14.24 -0.58 12.91
N LEU A 544 -15.36 0.16 13.09
CA LEU A 544 -15.35 1.39 13.87
C LEU A 544 -15.84 1.09 15.30
N ASP A 545 -15.05 1.43 16.30
CA ASP A 545 -15.44 1.26 17.69
C ASP A 545 -16.32 2.42 18.20
N ALA A 546 -16.84 2.29 19.41
CA ALA A 546 -17.72 3.29 20.02
C ALA A 546 -17.01 4.66 20.22
N ASP A 547 -15.69 4.66 20.35
CA ASP A 547 -14.87 5.86 20.56
C ASP A 547 -14.52 6.55 19.23
N GLY A 548 -15.00 6.02 18.10
CA GLY A 548 -14.74 6.56 16.76
C GLY A 548 -13.39 6.18 16.18
N ARG A 549 -12.74 5.15 16.72
CA ARG A 549 -11.45 4.65 16.25
C ARG A 549 -11.64 3.47 15.33
N TRP A 550 -10.87 3.46 14.27
CA TRP A 550 -10.80 2.33 13.36
C TRP A 550 -9.99 1.19 13.99
N CYS A 551 -10.48 -0.04 13.80
CA CYS A 551 -9.81 -1.28 14.22
C CYS A 551 -9.51 -2.10 12.98
N GLU A 552 -8.29 -2.62 12.87
CA GLU A 552 -7.85 -3.37 11.69
C GLU A 552 -8.68 -4.63 11.50
N ARG A 553 -8.98 -5.36 12.56
CA ARG A 553 -9.84 -6.55 12.51
C ARG A 553 -11.15 -6.37 13.29
N PRO A 554 -12.21 -7.08 12.88
CA PRO A 554 -13.44 -7.14 13.66
C PRO A 554 -13.22 -7.81 15.03
N GLY A 555 -13.67 -7.18 16.08
CA GLY A 555 -13.54 -7.76 17.43
C GLY A 555 -12.15 -7.64 18.06
N VAL A 556 -11.83 -8.54 18.98
CA VAL A 556 -10.53 -8.66 19.61
C VAL A 556 -9.83 -9.92 19.11
N ASP A 557 -8.49 -9.88 19.07
CA ASP A 557 -7.68 -11.04 18.73
C ASP A 557 -7.58 -12.04 19.89
N GLU A 558 -6.77 -13.08 19.70
CA GLU A 558 -6.51 -14.12 20.70
C GLU A 558 -5.85 -13.56 21.98
N TRP A 559 -5.28 -12.37 21.91
CA TRP A 559 -4.64 -11.65 23.03
C TRP A 559 -5.53 -10.55 23.63
N GLY A 560 -6.72 -10.32 23.10
CA GLY A 560 -7.60 -9.22 23.51
C GLY A 560 -7.18 -7.85 22.97
N LEU A 561 -6.27 -7.81 21.98
CA LEU A 561 -5.81 -6.58 21.35
C LEU A 561 -6.73 -6.18 20.18
N ARG A 562 -6.74 -4.88 19.88
CA ARG A 562 -7.37 -4.32 18.69
C ARG A 562 -6.34 -3.48 17.94
N GLY A 563 -5.72 -4.05 16.91
CA GLY A 563 -4.83 -3.30 16.02
C GLY A 563 -5.56 -2.09 15.41
N ARG A 564 -4.90 -0.94 15.34
CA ARG A 564 -5.53 0.34 14.95
C ARG A 564 -5.39 0.68 13.47
N GLY A 565 -4.55 -0.03 12.72
CA GLY A 565 -4.35 0.18 11.28
C GLY A 565 -3.92 1.61 10.90
N LEU A 566 -3.24 2.31 11.81
CA LEU A 566 -2.80 3.69 11.60
C LEU A 566 -1.46 3.80 10.88
N GLN A 567 -0.61 2.79 11.01
CA GLN A 567 0.75 2.83 10.48
C GLN A 567 0.76 2.51 8.99
N ASP A 568 1.41 3.39 8.23
CA ASP A 568 1.71 3.18 6.82
C ASP A 568 3.03 2.41 6.68
N GLY A 569 2.93 1.13 6.35
CA GLY A 569 4.06 0.25 6.05
C GLY A 569 4.30 0.10 4.55
N ALA A 570 4.80 -1.06 4.14
CA ALA A 570 4.87 -1.44 2.73
C ALA A 570 3.46 -1.53 2.09
N VAL A 571 2.47 -1.94 2.88
CA VAL A 571 1.04 -1.85 2.55
C VAL A 571 0.45 -0.66 3.32
N PRO A 572 -0.47 0.10 2.71
CA PRO A 572 -1.14 1.23 3.35
C PRO A 572 -1.93 0.85 4.60
N GLY A 573 -1.83 1.65 5.66
CA GLY A 573 -2.68 1.49 6.84
C GLY A 573 -4.16 1.71 6.52
N GLY A 574 -5.03 0.86 7.09
CA GLY A 574 -6.47 0.89 6.81
C GLY A 574 -7.14 2.20 7.22
N ALA A 575 -6.80 2.74 8.39
CA ALA A 575 -7.38 4.00 8.89
C ALA A 575 -6.96 5.22 8.04
N GLY A 576 -5.68 5.31 7.64
CA GLY A 576 -5.20 6.36 6.75
C GLY A 576 -5.83 6.28 5.36
N THR A 577 -5.96 5.08 4.81
CA THR A 577 -6.65 4.85 3.52
C THR A 577 -8.14 5.18 3.60
N MET A 578 -8.80 4.90 4.72
CA MET A 578 -10.19 5.31 4.96
C MET A 578 -10.32 6.83 5.03
N ALA A 579 -9.38 7.53 5.68
CA ALA A 579 -9.36 8.99 5.68
C ALA A 579 -9.24 9.57 4.26
N LEU A 580 -8.40 8.99 3.39
CA LEU A 580 -8.31 9.39 1.97
C LEU A 580 -9.61 9.12 1.20
N THR A 581 -10.24 7.99 1.44
CA THR A 581 -11.53 7.63 0.85
C THR A 581 -12.62 8.62 1.25
N LEU A 582 -12.72 8.91 2.55
CA LEU A 582 -13.68 9.87 3.08
C LEU A 582 -13.43 11.29 2.56
N ALA A 583 -12.16 11.71 2.46
CA ALA A 583 -11.81 12.99 1.85
C ALA A 583 -12.27 13.07 0.39
N ALA A 584 -12.13 12.00 -0.39
CA ALA A 584 -12.64 11.95 -1.76
C ALA A 584 -14.17 12.00 -1.82
N LEU A 585 -14.87 11.29 -0.93
CA LEU A 585 -16.35 11.28 -0.85
C LEU A 585 -16.94 12.57 -0.26
N ALA A 586 -16.15 13.34 0.47
CA ALA A 586 -16.56 14.61 1.10
C ALA A 586 -16.75 15.75 0.08
N THR A 587 -16.24 15.60 -1.13
CA THR A 587 -16.24 16.67 -2.14
C THR A 587 -17.50 16.73 -2.98
N THR A 588 -18.19 15.59 -3.17
CA THR A 588 -19.31 15.46 -4.11
C THR A 588 -20.34 14.44 -3.63
N GLY A 589 -21.58 14.60 -4.11
CA GLY A 589 -22.64 13.61 -3.93
C GLY A 589 -23.55 13.88 -2.71
N PRO A 590 -24.65 13.11 -2.60
CA PRO A 590 -25.71 13.37 -1.61
C PRO A 590 -25.29 13.11 -0.16
N ARG A 591 -24.21 12.37 0.05
CA ARG A 591 -23.67 12.00 1.38
C ARG A 591 -22.38 12.74 1.73
N ALA A 592 -22.01 13.80 1.02
CA ALA A 592 -20.77 14.54 1.24
C ALA A 592 -20.64 15.07 2.69
N ALA A 593 -21.71 15.61 3.27
CA ALA A 593 -21.72 16.08 4.66
C ALA A 593 -21.44 14.91 5.66
N GLN A 594 -22.00 13.74 5.41
CA GLN A 594 -21.72 12.56 6.23
C GLN A 594 -20.24 12.10 6.11
N ALA A 595 -19.66 12.20 4.90
CA ALA A 595 -18.24 11.90 4.73
C ALA A 595 -17.37 12.91 5.49
N GLN A 596 -17.71 14.20 5.46
CA GLN A 596 -16.99 15.25 6.22
C GLN A 596 -17.04 14.99 7.72
N GLU A 597 -18.22 14.68 8.27
CA GLU A 597 -18.37 14.34 9.69
C GLU A 597 -17.54 13.11 10.09
N LEU A 598 -17.65 12.03 9.29
CA LEU A 598 -16.91 10.80 9.57
C LEU A 598 -15.40 10.99 9.42
N LEU A 599 -14.96 11.80 8.43
CA LEU A 599 -13.56 12.18 8.26
C LEU A 599 -13.05 12.96 9.48
N ALA A 600 -13.80 13.96 9.93
CA ALA A 600 -13.42 14.75 11.11
C ALA A 600 -13.27 13.87 12.36
N ARG A 601 -14.19 12.91 12.58
CA ARG A 601 -14.11 11.94 13.68
C ARG A 601 -12.91 11.02 13.52
N THR A 602 -12.65 10.51 12.31
CA THR A 602 -11.50 9.66 12.00
C THR A 602 -10.18 10.37 12.33
N LEU A 603 -10.04 11.61 11.88
CA LEU A 603 -8.84 12.42 12.11
C LEU A 603 -8.65 12.78 13.60
N ALA A 604 -9.74 13.16 14.28
CA ALA A 604 -9.69 13.42 15.72
C ALA A 604 -9.23 12.19 16.52
N ALA A 605 -9.75 11.02 16.17
CA ALA A 605 -9.38 9.77 16.83
C ALA A 605 -7.93 9.32 16.50
N ALA A 606 -7.39 9.67 15.34
CA ALA A 606 -6.02 9.38 14.94
C ALA A 606 -4.99 10.37 15.54
N THR A 607 -5.41 11.55 15.96
CA THR A 607 -4.52 12.66 16.38
C THR A 607 -3.45 12.25 17.40
N PRO A 608 -3.74 11.50 18.50
CA PRO A 608 -2.72 11.14 19.47
C PRO A 608 -1.57 10.33 18.86
N ALA A 609 -1.89 9.30 18.05
CA ALA A 609 -0.90 8.46 17.39
C ALA A 609 -0.12 9.22 16.31
N VAL A 610 -0.79 10.10 15.57
CA VAL A 610 -0.13 10.97 14.58
C VAL A 610 0.86 11.93 15.23
N LEU A 611 0.55 12.45 16.42
CA LEU A 611 1.47 13.31 17.17
C LEU A 611 2.72 12.55 17.66
N GLU A 612 2.57 11.29 18.03
CA GLU A 612 3.66 10.43 18.50
C GLU A 612 4.58 10.01 17.34
N ALA A 613 4.02 9.56 16.22
CA ALA A 613 4.76 9.04 15.08
C ALA A 613 4.21 9.56 13.74
N PRO A 614 4.35 10.86 13.44
CA PRO A 614 3.72 11.47 12.28
C PRO A 614 4.18 10.88 10.93
N THR A 615 5.42 10.40 10.84
CA THR A 615 5.95 9.77 9.62
C THR A 615 5.35 8.39 9.33
N GLU A 616 4.82 7.72 10.36
CA GLU A 616 4.16 6.42 10.21
C GLU A 616 2.67 6.53 9.84
N ALA A 617 2.11 7.75 9.83
CA ALA A 617 0.71 8.01 9.55
C ALA A 617 0.52 9.01 8.38
N ALA A 618 1.38 8.94 7.39
CA ALA A 618 1.43 9.88 6.27
C ALA A 618 0.08 10.03 5.55
N ARG A 619 -0.66 8.92 5.34
CA ARG A 619 -1.97 8.96 4.68
C ARG A 619 -3.05 9.63 5.51
N SER A 620 -3.03 9.47 6.83
CA SER A 620 -3.90 10.22 7.73
C SER A 620 -3.63 11.73 7.63
N LEU A 621 -2.34 12.11 7.54
CA LEU A 621 -1.93 13.50 7.33
C LEU A 621 -2.35 14.04 5.96
N ILE A 622 -2.27 13.25 4.89
CA ILE A 622 -2.79 13.63 3.58
C ILE A 622 -4.32 13.82 3.64
N GLY A 623 -5.03 12.92 4.34
CA GLY A 623 -6.46 13.05 4.59
C GLY A 623 -6.81 14.37 5.30
N ALA A 624 -6.04 14.75 6.32
CA ALA A 624 -6.20 16.02 7.03
C ALA A 624 -5.89 17.24 6.14
N HIS A 625 -4.83 17.16 5.34
CA HIS A 625 -4.47 18.20 4.38
C HIS A 625 -5.58 18.42 3.34
N ARG A 626 -6.15 17.33 2.78
CA ARG A 626 -7.29 17.41 1.86
C ARG A 626 -8.54 17.97 2.54
N ALA A 627 -8.84 17.52 3.76
CA ALA A 627 -9.96 18.05 4.54
C ALA A 627 -9.83 19.56 4.77
N HIS A 628 -8.62 20.03 5.09
CA HIS A 628 -8.34 21.46 5.25
C HIS A 628 -8.51 22.22 3.94
N ALA A 629 -8.05 21.66 2.82
CA ALA A 629 -8.17 22.29 1.50
C ALA A 629 -9.64 22.46 1.04
N TYR A 630 -10.55 21.61 1.54
CA TYR A 630 -11.98 21.66 1.23
C TYR A 630 -12.84 22.19 2.38
N ALA A 631 -12.22 22.55 3.52
CA ALA A 631 -12.95 23.17 4.61
C ALA A 631 -13.55 24.51 4.14
N LEU A 632 -14.85 24.68 4.37
CA LEU A 632 -15.53 25.89 4.00
C LEU A 632 -15.31 26.93 5.11
N PRO A 633 -14.74 28.10 4.80
CA PRO A 633 -14.67 29.16 5.77
C PRO A 633 -16.07 29.78 5.97
N GLU A 634 -16.37 30.20 7.18
CA GLU A 634 -17.54 31.06 7.40
C GLU A 634 -17.49 32.29 6.48
N PRO A 635 -18.59 32.69 5.85
CA PRO A 635 -19.97 32.24 6.11
C PRO A 635 -20.53 31.21 5.11
N LEU A 636 -19.72 30.43 4.44
CA LEU A 636 -20.21 29.41 3.53
C LEU A 636 -20.73 28.18 4.29
N GLU A 637 -21.98 27.78 4.03
CA GLU A 637 -22.59 26.59 4.60
C GLU A 637 -22.30 25.35 3.76
N PHE A 638 -22.26 25.50 2.43
CA PHE A 638 -21.89 24.42 1.54
C PHE A 638 -21.31 24.91 0.21
N MET A 639 -20.47 24.09 -0.39
CA MET A 639 -19.98 24.21 -1.76
C MET A 639 -20.02 22.83 -2.42
N ARG A 640 -20.61 22.76 -3.61
CA ARG A 640 -20.65 21.51 -4.38
C ARG A 640 -20.63 21.76 -5.87
N VAL A 641 -20.16 20.79 -6.63
CA VAL A 641 -20.24 20.79 -8.09
C VAL A 641 -21.36 19.87 -8.51
N GLU A 642 -22.31 20.38 -9.29
CA GLU A 642 -23.44 19.64 -9.85
C GLU A 642 -23.22 19.43 -11.36
N GLY A 643 -23.76 18.33 -11.89
CA GLY A 643 -23.69 17.98 -13.31
C GLY A 643 -22.49 17.10 -13.66
N ILE A 644 -22.49 16.58 -14.88
CA ILE A 644 -21.48 15.67 -15.44
C ILE A 644 -21.03 16.17 -16.81
N GLY A 645 -19.83 15.74 -17.24
CA GLY A 645 -19.28 16.13 -18.54
C GLY A 645 -18.68 17.53 -18.56
N ALA A 646 -18.70 18.19 -19.72
CA ALA A 646 -18.04 19.47 -19.93
C ALA A 646 -18.79 20.67 -19.31
N ALA A 647 -20.11 20.58 -19.13
CA ALA A 647 -20.91 21.64 -18.54
C ALA A 647 -21.26 21.27 -17.09
N ARG A 648 -20.73 22.00 -16.12
CA ARG A 648 -20.97 21.78 -14.68
C ARG A 648 -21.42 23.06 -14.01
N THR A 649 -21.97 22.95 -12.82
CA THR A 649 -22.40 24.11 -12.03
C THR A 649 -21.77 24.03 -10.65
N LEU A 650 -20.98 25.03 -10.28
CA LEU A 650 -20.53 25.24 -8.92
C LEU A 650 -21.64 25.92 -8.13
N VAL A 651 -22.09 25.29 -7.07
CA VAL A 651 -23.18 25.78 -6.21
C VAL A 651 -22.59 26.15 -4.84
N LEU A 652 -22.81 27.39 -4.42
CA LEU A 652 -22.37 27.95 -3.15
C LEU A 652 -23.58 28.25 -2.31
N GLY A 653 -23.63 27.82 -1.07
CA GLY A 653 -24.65 28.20 -0.09
C GLY A 653 -24.04 29.06 1.00
N PHE A 654 -24.66 30.20 1.30
CA PHE A 654 -24.22 31.13 2.33
C PHE A 654 -25.18 31.11 3.53
N ALA A 655 -24.64 31.27 4.72
CA ALA A 655 -25.42 31.43 5.94
C ALA A 655 -26.39 32.61 5.81
N PRO A 656 -27.55 32.60 6.50
CA PRO A 656 -28.50 33.65 6.44
C PRO A 656 -27.91 35.04 6.73
N GLY A 657 -28.21 36.04 5.90
CA GLY A 657 -27.68 37.38 6.01
C GLY A 657 -26.36 37.65 5.31
N TRP A 658 -25.73 36.60 4.75
CA TRP A 658 -24.48 36.72 3.99
C TRP A 658 -24.72 36.64 2.49
N HIS A 659 -23.94 37.42 1.75
CA HIS A 659 -23.98 37.51 0.29
C HIS A 659 -22.57 37.76 -0.27
N ILE A 660 -22.42 37.77 -1.59
CA ILE A 660 -21.20 38.21 -2.27
C ILE A 660 -21.49 39.55 -2.99
N SER A 661 -20.55 40.47 -2.88
CA SER A 661 -20.68 41.80 -3.50
C SER A 661 -20.38 41.81 -4.98
N GLU A 662 -19.55 40.89 -5.44
CA GLU A 662 -19.13 40.77 -6.84
C GLU A 662 -19.20 39.29 -7.28
N LEU A 663 -19.36 39.07 -8.59
CA LEU A 663 -19.33 37.71 -9.13
C LEU A 663 -18.00 37.02 -8.82
N PRO A 664 -18.04 35.80 -8.35
CA PRO A 664 -16.80 35.04 -8.05
C PRO A 664 -15.98 34.83 -9.31
N THR A 665 -14.67 34.88 -9.17
CA THR A 665 -13.75 34.49 -10.22
C THR A 665 -13.30 33.06 -10.03
N VAL A 666 -13.14 32.32 -11.12
CA VAL A 666 -12.64 30.96 -11.13
C VAL A 666 -11.37 30.91 -11.96
N SER A 667 -10.34 30.29 -11.43
CA SER A 667 -9.11 29.99 -12.13
C SER A 667 -8.79 28.49 -12.02
N GLY A 668 -8.25 27.91 -13.06
CA GLY A 668 -7.85 26.51 -13.13
C GLY A 668 -7.53 26.11 -14.54
N SER A 669 -6.61 25.18 -14.72
CA SER A 669 -6.26 24.68 -16.06
C SER A 669 -7.46 23.95 -16.68
N GLY A 670 -7.93 24.39 -17.82
CA GLY A 670 -9.08 23.79 -18.50
C GLY A 670 -10.46 24.08 -17.89
N ILE A 671 -10.57 25.04 -16.96
CA ILE A 671 -11.84 25.48 -16.39
C ILE A 671 -12.10 26.92 -16.77
N ALA A 672 -13.28 27.20 -17.34
CA ALA A 672 -13.75 28.55 -17.64
C ALA A 672 -15.14 28.75 -17.07
N ILE A 673 -15.44 29.96 -16.65
CA ILE A 673 -16.83 30.36 -16.26
C ILE A 673 -17.65 30.46 -17.55
N SER A 674 -18.73 29.66 -17.63
CA SER A 674 -19.80 29.95 -18.57
C SER A 674 -20.61 31.12 -18.02
N ALA A 675 -21.00 32.07 -18.87
CA ALA A 675 -21.69 33.27 -18.46
C ALA A 675 -22.76 33.00 -17.38
N PRO A 676 -22.79 33.77 -16.30
CA PRO A 676 -23.68 33.50 -15.17
C PRO A 676 -25.16 33.61 -15.61
N SER A 677 -25.94 32.57 -15.27
CA SER A 677 -27.40 32.72 -15.30
C SER A 677 -27.85 33.37 -13.99
N PRO A 678 -28.39 34.58 -14.02
CA PRO A 678 -28.94 35.19 -12.83
C PRO A 678 -30.27 34.54 -12.49
N VAL A 679 -30.30 33.73 -11.45
CA VAL A 679 -31.54 33.37 -10.79
C VAL A 679 -31.75 34.40 -9.67
N ASN A 680 -32.60 35.41 -9.93
CA ASN A 680 -33.02 36.45 -9.00
C ASN A 680 -31.93 37.37 -8.43
N SER A 681 -31.46 38.34 -9.18
CA SER A 681 -30.56 39.37 -8.66
C SER A 681 -31.00 40.79 -9.03
N THR A 682 -31.16 41.60 -8.03
CA THR A 682 -30.80 43.03 -8.10
C THR A 682 -29.26 43.12 -8.01
N PRO A 683 -28.59 44.04 -8.73
CA PRO A 683 -27.12 44.04 -8.88
C PRO A 683 -26.29 44.23 -7.60
N ALA A 684 -26.91 44.34 -6.43
CA ALA A 684 -26.22 44.70 -5.20
C ALA A 684 -26.04 43.56 -4.18
N HIS A 685 -26.81 42.48 -4.25
CA HIS A 685 -26.75 41.40 -3.23
C HIS A 685 -27.06 40.05 -3.85
N ILE A 686 -26.06 39.18 -3.97
CA ILE A 686 -26.24 37.78 -4.37
C ILE A 686 -26.12 36.94 -3.10
N GLY A 687 -27.27 36.67 -2.44
CA GLY A 687 -27.33 35.92 -1.19
C GLY A 687 -27.98 34.55 -1.33
N GLY A 688 -27.89 33.76 -0.30
CA GLY A 688 -28.42 32.40 -0.25
C GLY A 688 -27.65 31.41 -1.08
N VAL A 689 -28.22 30.94 -2.19
CA VAL A 689 -27.57 29.94 -3.06
C VAL A 689 -27.10 30.60 -4.36
N VAL A 690 -25.80 30.64 -4.57
CA VAL A 690 -25.15 31.17 -5.78
C VAL A 690 -24.76 30.01 -6.70
N ARG A 691 -25.12 30.11 -7.98
CA ARG A 691 -24.78 29.10 -9.01
C ARG A 691 -23.87 29.71 -10.06
N VAL A 692 -22.70 29.09 -10.25
CA VAL A 692 -21.69 29.51 -11.24
C VAL A 692 -21.53 28.38 -12.26
N GLY A 693 -21.95 28.65 -13.49
CA GLY A 693 -21.76 27.72 -14.60
C GLY A 693 -20.26 27.57 -14.96
N LEU A 694 -19.81 26.36 -15.10
CA LEU A 694 -18.44 26.02 -15.46
C LEU A 694 -18.40 25.28 -16.81
N GLN A 695 -17.45 25.65 -17.65
CA GLN A 695 -17.02 24.83 -18.79
C GLN A 695 -15.73 24.12 -18.41
N VAL A 696 -15.76 22.80 -18.39
CA VAL A 696 -14.67 21.96 -17.92
C VAL A 696 -14.11 21.18 -19.10
N ALA A 697 -12.85 21.40 -19.44
CA ALA A 697 -12.16 20.63 -20.44
C ALA A 697 -11.92 19.18 -19.96
N ALA A 698 -11.81 18.25 -20.90
CA ALA A 698 -11.43 16.88 -20.57
C ALA A 698 -10.07 16.88 -19.85
N GLY A 699 -10.03 16.23 -18.66
CA GLY A 699 -8.82 16.16 -17.84
C GLY A 699 -8.66 17.30 -16.82
N ALA A 700 -9.53 18.31 -16.78
CA ALA A 700 -9.52 19.30 -15.70
C ALA A 700 -10.17 18.73 -14.44
N HIS A 701 -9.53 18.87 -13.27
CA HIS A 701 -9.97 18.26 -12.02
C HIS A 701 -10.13 19.20 -10.86
N GLU A 702 -9.40 20.32 -10.86
CA GLU A 702 -9.42 21.30 -9.77
C GLU A 702 -9.52 22.71 -10.29
N GLY A 703 -10.25 23.54 -9.55
CA GLY A 703 -10.32 24.97 -9.75
C GLY A 703 -10.13 25.72 -8.45
N THR A 704 -9.76 26.98 -8.55
CA THR A 704 -9.75 27.91 -7.43
C THR A 704 -10.83 28.94 -7.64
N LEU A 705 -11.73 29.06 -6.67
CA LEU A 705 -12.76 30.09 -6.57
C LEU A 705 -12.22 31.24 -5.74
N GLN A 706 -12.38 32.47 -6.21
CA GLN A 706 -12.13 33.66 -5.42
C GLN A 706 -13.41 34.47 -5.34
N PHE A 707 -13.81 34.86 -4.14
CA PHE A 707 -15.00 35.70 -3.87
C PHE A 707 -14.79 36.50 -2.59
N GLN A 708 -15.62 37.51 -2.38
CA GLN A 708 -15.62 38.31 -1.18
C GLN A 708 -16.98 38.24 -0.50
N PRO A 709 -17.08 37.56 0.68
CA PRO A 709 -18.33 37.54 1.43
C PRO A 709 -18.57 38.86 2.16
N CYS A 710 -19.83 39.31 2.15
CA CYS A 710 -20.27 40.50 2.84
C CYS A 710 -21.58 40.21 3.60
N ASP A 711 -21.80 40.89 4.71
CA ASP A 711 -23.11 41.05 5.32
C ASP A 711 -23.63 42.46 5.02
N ASP A 712 -24.77 42.86 5.60
CA ASP A 712 -25.38 44.18 5.38
C ASP A 712 -24.52 45.33 5.92
N HIS A 713 -23.46 45.08 6.65
CA HIS A 713 -22.65 46.06 7.36
C HIS A 713 -21.16 45.99 7.06
N HIS A 714 -20.64 44.80 6.75
CA HIS A 714 -19.20 44.55 6.60
C HIS A 714 -18.90 43.56 5.48
N CYS A 715 -17.75 43.74 4.81
CA CYS A 715 -17.16 42.73 3.92
C CYS A 715 -15.95 42.11 4.59
N LEU A 716 -15.86 40.77 4.55
CA LEU A 716 -14.67 40.05 4.95
C LEU A 716 -13.56 40.21 3.90
N ALA A 717 -12.35 39.85 4.24
CA ALA A 717 -11.26 39.77 3.25
C ALA A 717 -11.63 38.82 2.11
N PRO A 718 -11.17 39.06 0.86
CA PRO A 718 -11.41 38.17 -0.24
C PRO A 718 -10.89 36.73 0.09
N MET A 719 -11.75 35.76 -0.15
CA MET A 719 -11.48 34.34 0.12
C MET A 719 -11.09 33.58 -1.15
N ARG A 720 -10.22 32.59 -1.00
CA ARG A 720 -9.87 31.69 -2.07
C ARG A 720 -10.15 30.26 -1.62
N LEU A 721 -10.92 29.53 -2.41
CA LEU A 721 -11.27 28.13 -2.14
C LEU A 721 -10.91 27.27 -3.33
N ARG A 722 -10.37 26.10 -3.06
CA ARG A 722 -10.21 25.04 -4.06
C ARG A 722 -11.50 24.24 -4.19
N PHE A 723 -11.81 23.79 -5.39
CA PHE A 723 -12.91 22.86 -5.65
C PHE A 723 -12.50 21.85 -6.72
N ILE A 724 -13.12 20.68 -6.65
CA ILE A 724 -12.92 19.60 -7.63
C ILE A 724 -14.10 19.61 -8.58
N VAL A 725 -13.82 19.45 -9.88
CA VAL A 725 -14.81 19.37 -10.96
C VAL A 725 -14.90 17.95 -11.51
#